data_36653af825491bf574093b2396ce8fae
#
_entry.id   36653af825491bf574093b2396ce8fae
#
_cell.length_a   1.000
_cell.length_b   1.000
_cell.length_c   1.000
_cell.angle_alpha   90.00
_cell.angle_beta   90.00
_cell.angle_gamma   90.00
#
_symmetry.space_group_name_H-M   'P 1'
#
loop_
_entity.id
_entity.type
_entity.pdbx_description
1 polymer ?
#
loop_
_entity_poly.entity_id
_entity_poly.type
_entity_poly.pdbx_seq_one_letter_code
_entity_poly.pdbx_strand_id
1 'polypeptide(L)'
;MKKKIPHTRLVLILLSGLLLLSCDQAKVKTEASEIKKEKLELSEGKTQQAKGKPVIYQVFTRLFGNKNTTNKPWGTIEENGVGKFNDFTDRALEGIKEFGVSHIWYTGVPHHAVIRDYTKYGISNDDPDVVKGRAGSPYAVKDYYNVNPDMAVNPANRLSEFKALIERTHQHDMKVIIDIVPNHVARFYQSISKPKGVKDFGEKDHTNVEYARDNNFYYVIDQKFQVPVSKEGYRPLNGETNFLADGKFEENPAKWTGNGSRLAQPDINDWYETVKVNYGVKPDGSYDFDRLPTDYANKDYKAHFEFWKNKDVPNSWIKFKDIVLYWTDFGVDGFRYDMAEMVPVEFWSYLNSSIKNRNPEATLIAEVYNPKMYRDFIALGKMDYLYDKVDFYDTLKRIIQGKQPTSKLVPIIDKFTDIDQHLLHFLENHDEQRIASSGFAGDANKGKPAMVVSALISKAPTMLFYAQALGEAGKGDAGFGDPTRTTMFDYWGVPSLQRWMNDGKFDGGQSTKQEKDLRAFYTTLLSLSADDSAFKGKYLDLHTFNLARTDDYSEYLFSFARWAEDSKVIVVSNFSASEKSNFRLALPPELIVQWQLTNGTFPLTEQLSTNNKNNTQLIVNKENAFIDIQLEPLQSMVFSINN
;
A
#
# COMPACT_ATOMS: atom_id res chain seq x y z
N MET A 1 29.29 -81.77 -17.78
CA MET A 1 28.78 -81.35 -19.07
C MET A 1 28.06 -80.03 -18.94
N LYS A 2 28.74 -78.94 -19.44
CA LYS A 2 28.23 -77.56 -19.37
C LYS A 2 27.37 -77.31 -20.62
N LYS A 3 26.06 -77.00 -20.45
CA LYS A 3 25.21 -76.56 -21.57
C LYS A 3 25.35 -75.06 -21.69
N LYS A 4 25.82 -74.60 -22.85
CA LYS A 4 25.80 -73.18 -23.28
C LYS A 4 24.36 -72.75 -23.65
N ILE A 5 23.92 -71.67 -23.11
CA ILE A 5 22.70 -70.98 -23.50
C ILE A 5 23.10 -69.87 -24.48
N PRO A 6 22.46 -69.74 -25.63
CA PRO A 6 22.88 -68.80 -26.67
C PRO A 6 22.46 -67.34 -26.32
N HIS A 7 23.40 -66.43 -26.47
CA HIS A 7 23.32 -64.97 -26.19
C HIS A 7 22.36 -64.17 -27.09
N THR A 8 21.64 -64.79 -27.99
CA THR A 8 20.83 -64.06 -29.03
C THR A 8 19.41 -63.67 -28.60
N ARG A 9 18.89 -64.17 -27.46
CA ARG A 9 17.53 -63.79 -27.00
C ARG A 9 17.53 -62.59 -26.03
N LEU A 10 18.67 -62.18 -25.48
CA LEU A 10 18.70 -61.09 -24.49
C LEU A 10 18.78 -59.71 -25.16
N VAL A 11 19.28 -59.63 -26.38
CA VAL A 11 19.45 -58.35 -27.11
C VAL A 11 18.11 -57.85 -27.68
N LEU A 12 17.17 -58.75 -28.03
CA LEU A 12 15.88 -58.36 -28.61
C LEU A 12 14.89 -57.80 -27.55
N ILE A 13 15.01 -58.23 -26.28
CA ILE A 13 14.16 -57.72 -25.19
C ILE A 13 14.62 -56.35 -24.73
N LEU A 14 15.93 -56.07 -24.79
CA LEU A 14 16.47 -54.72 -24.44
C LEU A 14 16.16 -53.68 -25.54
N LEU A 15 16.10 -54.05 -26.81
CA LEU A 15 15.73 -53.11 -27.87
C LEU A 15 14.25 -52.78 -27.89
N SER A 16 13.35 -53.73 -27.53
CA SER A 16 11.92 -53.45 -27.42
C SER A 16 11.57 -52.59 -26.20
N GLY A 17 12.29 -52.71 -25.08
CA GLY A 17 12.15 -51.86 -23.89
C GLY A 17 12.61 -50.39 -24.13
N LEU A 18 13.65 -50.19 -24.92
CA LEU A 18 14.13 -48.83 -25.26
C LEU A 18 13.20 -48.09 -26.26
N LEU A 19 12.54 -48.82 -27.15
CA LEU A 19 11.58 -48.22 -28.08
C LEU A 19 10.26 -47.80 -27.37
N LEU A 20 9.82 -48.56 -26.35
CA LEU A 20 8.63 -48.20 -25.57
C LEU A 20 8.90 -47.00 -24.64
N LEU A 21 10.08 -46.91 -24.03
CA LEU A 21 10.49 -45.75 -23.23
C LEU A 21 10.69 -44.47 -24.07
N SER A 22 11.12 -44.62 -25.34
CA SER A 22 11.26 -43.49 -26.26
C SER A 22 9.91 -42.93 -26.72
N CYS A 23 8.91 -43.79 -26.94
CA CYS A 23 7.55 -43.36 -27.28
C CYS A 23 6.83 -42.67 -26.13
N ASP A 24 7.01 -43.13 -24.87
CA ASP A 24 6.38 -42.49 -23.71
C ASP A 24 7.03 -41.11 -23.39
N GLN A 25 8.35 -40.99 -23.52
CA GLN A 25 9.01 -39.68 -23.35
C GLN A 25 8.65 -38.68 -24.46
N ALA A 26 8.39 -39.14 -25.68
CA ALA A 26 7.93 -38.26 -26.75
C ALA A 26 6.49 -37.81 -26.51
N LYS A 27 5.62 -38.72 -26.06
CA LYS A 27 4.23 -38.40 -25.73
C LYS A 27 4.10 -37.44 -24.54
N VAL A 28 4.85 -37.67 -23.47
CA VAL A 28 4.90 -36.74 -22.30
C VAL A 28 5.47 -35.37 -22.66
N LYS A 29 6.47 -35.30 -23.56
CA LYS A 29 6.98 -34.03 -24.06
C LYS A 29 5.99 -33.28 -24.94
N THR A 30 5.21 -33.99 -25.75
CA THR A 30 4.19 -33.40 -26.62
C THR A 30 3.00 -32.90 -25.79
N GLU A 31 2.50 -33.69 -24.84
CA GLU A 31 1.44 -33.26 -23.91
C GLU A 31 1.89 -32.09 -23.03
N ALA A 32 3.13 -32.09 -22.51
CA ALA A 32 3.68 -30.98 -21.75
C ALA A 32 3.89 -29.69 -22.60
N SER A 33 4.18 -29.84 -23.90
CA SER A 33 4.28 -28.73 -24.84
C SER A 33 2.94 -28.19 -25.27
N GLU A 34 1.94 -29.03 -25.43
CA GLU A 34 0.54 -28.66 -25.71
C GLU A 34 -0.12 -27.99 -24.51
N ILE A 35 0.06 -28.50 -23.29
CA ILE A 35 -0.40 -27.87 -22.04
C ILE A 35 0.28 -26.50 -21.82
N LYS A 36 1.55 -26.39 -22.16
CA LYS A 36 2.29 -25.13 -22.06
C LYS A 36 1.84 -24.11 -23.13
N LYS A 37 1.50 -24.59 -24.33
CA LYS A 37 0.96 -23.78 -25.42
C LYS A 37 -0.48 -23.35 -25.13
N GLU A 38 -1.31 -24.26 -24.63
CA GLU A 38 -2.68 -23.97 -24.19
C GLU A 38 -2.71 -23.00 -22.98
N LYS A 39 -1.78 -23.15 -22.00
CA LYS A 39 -1.58 -22.16 -20.93
C LYS A 39 -1.04 -20.81 -21.42
N LEU A 40 -0.18 -20.81 -22.46
CA LEU A 40 0.26 -19.55 -23.10
C LEU A 40 -0.88 -18.89 -23.88
N GLU A 41 -1.65 -19.67 -24.65
CA GLU A 41 -2.80 -19.15 -25.40
C GLU A 41 -3.97 -18.73 -24.48
N LEU A 42 -4.15 -19.40 -23.31
CA LEU A 42 -5.05 -18.95 -22.25
C LEU A 42 -4.54 -17.71 -21.50
N SER A 43 -3.21 -17.50 -21.44
CA SER A 43 -2.61 -16.29 -20.85
C SER A 43 -2.55 -15.12 -21.83
N GLU A 44 -2.55 -15.36 -23.15
CA GLU A 44 -2.67 -14.32 -24.19
C GLU A 44 -4.13 -13.94 -24.48
N GLY A 45 -5.10 -14.75 -23.99
CA GLY A 45 -6.52 -14.49 -24.11
C GLY A 45 -7.08 -13.71 -22.92
N LYS A 46 -7.05 -12.34 -22.99
CA LYS A 46 -7.76 -11.41 -22.14
C LYS A 46 -7.05 -10.93 -20.85
N THR A 47 -5.90 -10.33 -20.94
CA THR A 47 -5.67 -9.12 -20.18
C THR A 47 -6.25 -7.96 -20.99
N GLN A 48 -7.53 -7.70 -20.86
CA GLN A 48 -8.11 -6.42 -21.24
C GLN A 48 -7.45 -5.42 -20.27
N GLN A 49 -6.41 -4.72 -20.74
CA GLN A 49 -5.70 -3.74 -19.96
C GLN A 49 -6.76 -2.76 -19.45
N ALA A 50 -6.90 -2.61 -18.13
CA ALA A 50 -7.89 -1.74 -17.54
C ALA A 50 -7.79 -0.37 -18.19
N LYS A 51 -8.87 0.12 -18.78
CA LYS A 51 -8.89 1.40 -19.50
C LYS A 51 -8.62 2.57 -18.57
N GLY A 52 -9.09 2.47 -17.32
CA GLY A 52 -8.91 3.44 -16.28
C GLY A 52 -7.61 3.21 -15.44
N LYS A 53 -7.56 3.76 -14.27
CA LYS A 53 -6.36 3.79 -13.41
C LYS A 53 -6.37 2.66 -12.37
N PRO A 54 -5.19 2.26 -11.85
CA PRO A 54 -5.11 1.22 -10.82
C PRO A 54 -5.84 1.63 -9.54
N VAL A 55 -6.45 0.66 -8.87
CA VAL A 55 -6.97 0.78 -7.50
C VAL A 55 -6.15 -0.12 -6.59
N ILE A 56 -5.61 0.46 -5.53
CA ILE A 56 -4.81 -0.25 -4.53
C ILE A 56 -5.64 -0.44 -3.27
N TYR A 57 -5.79 -1.68 -2.81
CA TYR A 57 -6.44 -1.99 -1.55
C TYR A 57 -5.40 -2.24 -0.47
N GLN A 58 -5.28 -1.32 0.50
CA GLN A 58 -4.43 -1.53 1.65
C GLN A 58 -5.18 -2.30 2.73
N VAL A 59 -4.60 -3.40 3.19
CA VAL A 59 -5.18 -4.22 4.25
C VAL A 59 -4.18 -4.54 5.36
N PHE A 60 -4.58 -4.28 6.60
CA PHE A 60 -3.79 -4.70 7.75
C PHE A 60 -3.98 -6.20 7.97
N THR A 61 -3.00 -7.00 7.54
CA THR A 61 -3.13 -8.45 7.34
C THR A 61 -3.57 -9.17 8.60
N ARG A 62 -3.02 -8.83 9.78
CA ARG A 62 -3.36 -9.51 11.03
C ARG A 62 -4.75 -9.14 11.60
N LEU A 63 -5.37 -8.06 11.12
CA LEU A 63 -6.72 -7.67 11.55
C LEU A 63 -7.80 -8.18 10.61
N PHE A 64 -7.46 -8.46 9.34
CA PHE A 64 -8.38 -9.08 8.39
C PHE A 64 -8.60 -10.54 8.75
N GLY A 65 -9.86 -10.99 8.72
CA GLY A 65 -10.20 -12.36 9.05
C GLY A 65 -10.42 -12.63 10.55
N ASN A 66 -10.01 -11.71 11.44
CA ASN A 66 -10.23 -11.88 12.87
C ASN A 66 -11.72 -11.81 13.23
N LYS A 67 -12.27 -12.94 13.69
CA LYS A 67 -13.67 -13.10 14.08
C LYS A 67 -13.94 -12.85 15.57
N ASN A 68 -12.88 -12.69 16.37
CA ASN A 68 -13.01 -12.48 17.80
C ASN A 68 -13.47 -11.04 18.08
N THR A 69 -14.51 -10.90 18.90
CA THR A 69 -15.16 -9.62 19.25
C THR A 69 -14.88 -9.17 20.67
N THR A 70 -13.97 -9.82 21.39
CA THR A 70 -13.67 -9.52 22.80
C THR A 70 -13.10 -8.11 22.95
N ASN A 71 -12.13 -7.74 22.11
CA ASN A 71 -11.52 -6.41 22.07
C ASN A 71 -11.12 -5.89 23.46
N LYS A 72 -10.41 -6.72 24.22
CA LYS A 72 -9.88 -6.36 25.53
C LYS A 72 -8.66 -5.44 25.34
N PRO A 73 -8.58 -4.27 25.97
CA PRO A 73 -7.37 -3.46 25.98
C PRO A 73 -6.15 -4.28 26.45
N TRP A 74 -5.06 -4.22 25.73
CA TRP A 74 -3.85 -5.01 26.00
C TRP A 74 -4.07 -6.53 25.98
N GLY A 75 -5.13 -6.99 25.33
CA GLY A 75 -5.48 -8.41 25.27
C GLY A 75 -4.45 -9.25 24.51
N THR A 76 -4.26 -10.49 24.98
CA THR A 76 -3.42 -11.46 24.28
C THR A 76 -4.06 -11.93 22.98
N ILE A 77 -3.30 -12.63 22.15
CA ILE A 77 -3.83 -13.22 20.91
C ILE A 77 -4.92 -14.27 21.21
N GLU A 78 -4.86 -14.96 22.35
CA GLU A 78 -5.87 -15.92 22.81
C GLU A 78 -7.17 -15.21 23.23
N GLU A 79 -7.08 -14.00 23.79
CA GLU A 79 -8.22 -13.19 24.19
C GLU A 79 -8.88 -12.46 23.04
N ASN A 80 -8.09 -11.82 22.16
CA ASN A 80 -8.58 -10.93 21.11
C ASN A 80 -8.57 -11.54 19.71
N GLY A 81 -7.90 -12.68 19.53
CA GLY A 81 -7.77 -13.30 18.20
C GLY A 81 -6.84 -12.55 17.25
N VAL A 82 -6.65 -13.13 16.07
CA VAL A 82 -5.83 -12.56 14.99
C VAL A 82 -6.27 -13.14 13.65
N GLY A 83 -6.23 -12.35 12.59
CA GLY A 83 -6.45 -12.81 11.21
C GLY A 83 -5.27 -13.63 10.69
N LYS A 84 -5.54 -14.47 9.70
CA LYS A 84 -4.60 -15.41 9.11
C LYS A 84 -4.47 -15.22 7.59
N PHE A 85 -3.34 -15.60 7.01
CA PHE A 85 -3.17 -15.66 5.55
C PHE A 85 -4.28 -16.46 4.87
N ASN A 86 -4.77 -17.50 5.53
CA ASN A 86 -5.82 -18.38 5.00
C ASN A 86 -7.22 -17.77 5.11
N ASP A 87 -7.41 -16.66 5.84
CA ASP A 87 -8.69 -15.94 5.88
C ASP A 87 -8.96 -15.12 4.62
N PHE A 88 -7.92 -14.85 3.81
CA PHE A 88 -8.06 -14.32 2.45
C PHE A 88 -8.48 -15.44 1.49
N THR A 89 -9.69 -15.95 1.69
CA THR A 89 -10.29 -16.98 0.83
C THR A 89 -10.62 -16.40 -0.55
N ASP A 90 -10.93 -17.29 -1.54
CA ASP A 90 -11.40 -16.83 -2.86
C ASP A 90 -12.58 -15.87 -2.72
N ARG A 91 -13.55 -16.18 -1.86
CA ARG A 91 -14.71 -15.31 -1.63
C ARG A 91 -14.34 -13.96 -1.02
N ALA A 92 -13.34 -13.91 -0.14
CA ALA A 92 -12.82 -12.66 0.41
C ALA A 92 -12.14 -11.81 -0.67
N LEU A 93 -11.33 -12.44 -1.52
CA LEU A 93 -10.64 -11.78 -2.63
C LEU A 93 -11.61 -11.30 -3.71
N GLU A 94 -12.65 -12.07 -4.04
CA GLU A 94 -13.75 -11.61 -4.90
C GLU A 94 -14.40 -10.35 -4.36
N GLY A 95 -14.73 -10.33 -3.06
CA GLY A 95 -15.32 -9.15 -2.42
C GLY A 95 -14.39 -7.93 -2.39
N ILE A 96 -13.06 -8.11 -2.38
CA ILE A 96 -12.10 -7.02 -2.56
C ILE A 96 -12.05 -6.60 -4.04
N LYS A 97 -12.06 -7.55 -4.97
CA LYS A 97 -12.04 -7.29 -6.41
C LYS A 97 -13.23 -6.47 -6.90
N GLU A 98 -14.40 -6.57 -6.26
CA GLU A 98 -15.61 -5.78 -6.56
C GLU A 98 -15.36 -4.27 -6.57
N PHE A 99 -14.35 -3.77 -5.86
CA PHE A 99 -13.94 -2.36 -5.91
C PHE A 99 -13.09 -1.98 -7.14
N GLY A 100 -12.93 -2.87 -8.13
CA GLY A 100 -12.01 -2.65 -9.25
C GLY A 100 -10.53 -2.75 -8.86
N VAL A 101 -10.23 -3.41 -7.75
CA VAL A 101 -8.87 -3.53 -7.20
C VAL A 101 -7.96 -4.30 -8.15
N SER A 102 -6.81 -3.71 -8.43
CA SER A 102 -5.72 -4.29 -9.22
C SER A 102 -4.52 -4.74 -8.37
N HIS A 103 -4.35 -4.16 -7.17
CA HIS A 103 -3.25 -4.46 -6.27
C HIS A 103 -3.75 -4.55 -4.84
N ILE A 104 -3.27 -5.54 -4.08
CA ILE A 104 -3.47 -5.59 -2.63
C ILE A 104 -2.14 -5.32 -1.94
N TRP A 105 -2.10 -4.29 -1.11
CA TRP A 105 -0.99 -4.05 -0.20
C TRP A 105 -1.29 -4.72 1.14
N TYR A 106 -0.63 -5.85 1.37
CA TYR A 106 -0.69 -6.60 2.62
C TYR A 106 0.27 -5.97 3.64
N THR A 107 -0.25 -5.09 4.50
CA THR A 107 0.52 -4.41 5.54
C THR A 107 0.89 -5.37 6.67
N GLY A 108 2.14 -5.29 7.13
CA GLY A 108 2.62 -6.00 8.32
C GLY A 108 3.06 -7.46 8.06
N VAL A 109 3.30 -7.84 6.81
CA VAL A 109 3.74 -9.20 6.43
C VAL A 109 5.15 -9.55 6.92
N PRO A 110 6.20 -8.71 6.74
CA PRO A 110 7.53 -9.04 7.24
C PRO A 110 7.54 -9.33 8.75
N HIS A 111 8.38 -10.27 9.17
CA HIS A 111 8.44 -10.68 10.57
C HIS A 111 9.01 -9.54 11.44
N HIS A 112 8.16 -8.94 12.26
CA HIS A 112 8.49 -7.89 13.22
C HIS A 112 8.45 -8.43 14.67
N ALA A 113 8.98 -7.65 15.60
CA ALA A 113 9.01 -8.01 17.02
C ALA A 113 7.58 -8.12 17.59
N VAL A 114 7.27 -9.22 18.30
CA VAL A 114 5.96 -9.51 18.90
C VAL A 114 6.13 -10.12 20.28
N ILE A 115 5.18 -9.85 21.20
CA ILE A 115 5.21 -10.42 22.53
C ILE A 115 4.42 -11.73 22.56
N ARG A 116 5.03 -12.75 22.02
CA ARG A 116 4.54 -14.12 22.05
C ARG A 116 5.69 -15.10 21.95
N ASP A 117 5.59 -16.21 22.67
CA ASP A 117 6.61 -17.27 22.64
C ASP A 117 6.47 -18.13 21.36
N TYR A 118 7.46 -18.00 20.50
CA TYR A 118 7.64 -18.81 19.29
C TYR A 118 8.95 -19.63 19.32
N THR A 119 9.56 -19.81 20.51
CA THR A 119 10.85 -20.50 20.66
C THR A 119 10.83 -21.94 20.13
N LYS A 120 9.69 -22.63 20.22
CA LYS A 120 9.50 -23.97 19.62
C LYS A 120 9.64 -24.00 18.09
N TYR A 121 9.58 -22.83 17.44
CA TYR A 121 9.81 -22.66 15.99
C TYR A 121 11.17 -22.05 15.68
N GLY A 122 12.06 -21.94 16.68
CA GLY A 122 13.39 -21.36 16.54
C GLY A 122 13.43 -19.84 16.54
N ILE A 123 12.30 -19.19 16.84
CA ILE A 123 12.19 -17.72 16.93
C ILE A 123 12.48 -17.31 18.37
N SER A 124 13.44 -16.40 18.58
CA SER A 124 13.74 -15.84 19.90
C SER A 124 12.60 -14.96 20.41
N ASN A 125 12.37 -14.97 21.73
CA ASN A 125 11.44 -14.04 22.35
C ASN A 125 11.90 -12.59 22.17
N ASP A 126 10.96 -11.69 22.04
CA ASP A 126 11.18 -10.24 22.01
C ASP A 126 10.94 -9.66 23.41
N ASP A 127 11.74 -8.64 23.74
CA ASP A 127 11.72 -8.00 25.03
C ASP A 127 10.65 -6.89 25.07
N PRO A 128 9.65 -6.97 25.97
CA PRO A 128 8.59 -5.97 26.06
C PRO A 128 9.07 -4.54 26.33
N ASP A 129 10.25 -4.38 26.92
CA ASP A 129 10.83 -3.06 27.20
C ASP A 129 11.27 -2.32 25.93
N VAL A 130 11.36 -3.03 24.78
CA VAL A 130 11.66 -2.48 23.46
C VAL A 130 10.67 -2.93 22.38
N VAL A 131 9.41 -3.20 22.74
CA VAL A 131 8.31 -3.51 21.82
C VAL A 131 7.09 -2.65 22.17
N LYS A 132 6.43 -2.08 21.17
CA LYS A 132 5.20 -1.29 21.33
C LYS A 132 3.97 -2.18 21.25
N GLY A 133 3.12 -2.17 22.28
CA GLY A 133 1.93 -3.03 22.37
C GLY A 133 2.26 -4.52 22.49
N ARG A 134 1.27 -5.39 22.36
CA ARG A 134 1.48 -6.85 22.42
C ARG A 134 1.82 -7.47 21.08
N ALA A 135 1.19 -6.97 20.03
CA ALA A 135 1.39 -7.48 18.69
C ALA A 135 2.56 -6.80 17.96
N GLY A 136 3.23 -5.85 18.62
CA GLY A 136 4.38 -5.15 18.12
C GLY A 136 4.09 -4.21 16.93
N SER A 137 5.03 -3.33 16.65
CA SER A 137 4.99 -2.49 15.45
C SER A 137 5.32 -3.30 14.21
N PRO A 138 4.50 -3.29 13.15
CA PRO A 138 4.83 -3.91 11.88
C PRO A 138 6.06 -3.31 11.22
N TYR A 139 6.48 -2.13 11.69
CA TYR A 139 7.65 -1.38 11.22
C TYR A 139 8.92 -1.65 12.04
N ALA A 140 8.84 -2.42 13.13
CA ALA A 140 10.00 -2.94 13.86
C ALA A 140 10.39 -4.34 13.34
N VAL A 141 10.82 -4.42 12.07
CA VAL A 141 11.14 -5.69 11.39
C VAL A 141 12.38 -6.33 12.00
N LYS A 142 12.26 -7.59 12.46
CA LYS A 142 13.35 -8.39 13.05
C LYS A 142 13.91 -9.46 12.12
N ASP A 143 13.18 -9.87 11.09
CA ASP A 143 13.63 -10.85 10.09
C ASP A 143 13.00 -10.58 8.73
N TYR A 144 13.75 -10.01 7.80
CA TYR A 144 13.30 -9.70 6.46
C TYR A 144 13.15 -10.92 5.53
N TYR A 145 13.70 -12.07 5.87
CA TYR A 145 13.55 -13.29 5.07
C TYR A 145 12.42 -14.17 5.58
N ASN A 146 11.53 -13.59 6.39
CA ASN A 146 10.46 -14.30 7.08
C ASN A 146 9.18 -13.47 7.13
N VAL A 147 8.07 -14.13 7.46
CA VAL A 147 6.79 -13.49 7.69
C VAL A 147 6.37 -13.62 9.16
N ASN A 148 5.52 -12.71 9.62
CA ASN A 148 5.03 -12.72 10.99
C ASN A 148 4.30 -14.04 11.30
N PRO A 149 4.76 -14.81 12.31
CA PRO A 149 4.21 -16.11 12.66
C PRO A 149 2.76 -16.06 13.18
N ASP A 150 2.30 -14.90 13.71
CA ASP A 150 0.92 -14.71 14.15
C ASP A 150 -0.08 -14.93 13.03
N MET A 151 0.27 -14.58 11.79
CA MET A 151 -0.61 -14.62 10.63
C MET A 151 -0.71 -16.01 9.97
N ALA A 152 0.09 -16.98 10.39
CA ALA A 152 -0.02 -18.35 9.91
C ALA A 152 -1.00 -19.16 10.78
N VAL A 153 -1.72 -20.07 10.17
CA VAL A 153 -2.50 -21.09 10.89
C VAL A 153 -1.54 -22.03 11.63
N ASN A 154 -0.47 -22.44 10.93
CA ASN A 154 0.64 -23.15 11.54
C ASN A 154 1.94 -22.34 11.40
N PRO A 155 2.47 -21.77 12.48
CA PRO A 155 3.71 -20.98 12.42
C PRO A 155 4.91 -21.69 11.79
N ALA A 156 4.96 -23.03 11.81
CA ALA A 156 6.00 -23.79 11.11
C ALA A 156 5.89 -23.65 9.57
N ASN A 157 4.69 -23.43 9.06
CA ASN A 157 4.39 -23.34 7.63
C ASN A 157 4.21 -21.89 7.14
N ARG A 158 4.52 -20.88 7.94
CA ARG A 158 4.20 -19.48 7.69
C ARG A 158 4.62 -18.96 6.31
N LEU A 159 5.81 -19.34 5.83
CA LEU A 159 6.28 -18.94 4.50
C LEU A 159 5.46 -19.60 3.38
N SER A 160 5.14 -20.89 3.50
CA SER A 160 4.31 -21.58 2.51
C SER A 160 2.85 -21.11 2.52
N GLU A 161 2.30 -20.74 3.69
CA GLU A 161 0.96 -20.15 3.79
C GLU A 161 0.92 -18.76 3.13
N PHE A 162 1.96 -17.94 3.30
CA PHE A 162 2.06 -16.67 2.60
C PHE A 162 2.25 -16.85 1.09
N LYS A 163 3.06 -17.83 0.66
CA LYS A 163 3.21 -18.19 -0.76
C LYS A 163 1.86 -18.56 -1.38
N ALA A 164 1.08 -19.38 -0.67
CA ALA A 164 -0.26 -19.74 -1.12
C ALA A 164 -1.23 -18.54 -1.19
N LEU A 165 -1.07 -17.54 -0.29
CA LEU A 165 -1.83 -16.28 -0.39
C LEU A 165 -1.45 -15.49 -1.64
N ILE A 166 -0.16 -15.37 -1.97
CA ILE A 166 0.31 -14.70 -3.20
C ILE A 166 -0.33 -15.38 -4.42
N GLU A 167 -0.22 -16.70 -4.52
CA GLU A 167 -0.76 -17.47 -5.64
C GLU A 167 -2.28 -17.32 -5.77
N ARG A 168 -3.01 -17.34 -4.66
CA ARG A 168 -4.46 -17.12 -4.61
C ARG A 168 -4.83 -15.71 -5.05
N THR A 169 -4.08 -14.69 -4.62
CA THR A 169 -4.28 -13.29 -5.05
C THR A 169 -4.09 -13.15 -6.56
N HIS A 170 -3.05 -13.78 -7.12
CA HIS A 170 -2.80 -13.80 -8.57
C HIS A 170 -3.92 -14.51 -9.35
N GLN A 171 -4.52 -15.58 -8.81
CA GLN A 171 -5.66 -16.27 -9.42
C GLN A 171 -6.90 -15.37 -9.58
N HIS A 172 -7.00 -14.29 -8.78
CA HIS A 172 -8.03 -13.27 -8.89
C HIS A 172 -7.57 -12.02 -9.68
N ASP A 173 -6.54 -12.13 -10.52
CA ASP A 173 -5.99 -11.03 -11.34
C ASP A 173 -5.65 -9.78 -10.51
N MET A 174 -5.09 -9.97 -9.32
CA MET A 174 -4.60 -8.91 -8.46
C MET A 174 -3.12 -9.13 -8.13
N LYS A 175 -2.37 -8.05 -8.03
CA LYS A 175 -0.94 -8.02 -7.68
C LYS A 175 -0.75 -7.86 -6.18
N VAL A 176 0.39 -8.35 -5.67
CA VAL A 176 0.75 -8.33 -4.25
C VAL A 176 1.82 -7.28 -3.97
N ILE A 177 1.56 -6.39 -3.01
CA ILE A 177 2.51 -5.41 -2.49
C ILE A 177 2.74 -5.70 -1.00
N ILE A 178 3.99 -5.63 -0.53
CA ILE A 178 4.35 -5.70 0.89
C ILE A 178 5.20 -4.48 1.30
N ASP A 179 5.28 -4.24 2.62
CA ASP A 179 6.15 -3.19 3.17
C ASP A 179 7.62 -3.61 3.18
N ILE A 180 8.49 -2.66 2.90
CA ILE A 180 9.90 -2.66 3.27
C ILE A 180 10.18 -1.40 4.08
N VAL A 181 10.90 -1.53 5.18
CA VAL A 181 11.20 -0.47 6.15
C VAL A 181 12.71 -0.18 6.15
N PRO A 182 13.27 0.53 5.18
CA PRO A 182 14.72 0.64 5.06
C PRO A 182 15.33 1.58 6.10
N ASN A 183 14.59 2.58 6.56
CA ASN A 183 15.11 3.58 7.50
C ASN A 183 15.60 2.97 8.82
N HIS A 184 14.96 1.88 9.27
CA HIS A 184 15.24 1.26 10.57
C HIS A 184 14.86 -0.23 10.58
N VAL A 185 15.33 -0.95 11.58
CA VAL A 185 14.94 -2.33 11.89
C VAL A 185 14.66 -2.46 13.40
N ALA A 186 14.06 -3.57 13.83
CA ALA A 186 13.90 -3.85 15.26
C ALA A 186 15.25 -3.78 16.00
N ARG A 187 15.24 -3.32 17.23
CA ARG A 187 16.46 -3.22 18.05
C ARG A 187 17.18 -4.56 18.19
N PHE A 188 16.43 -5.64 18.26
CA PHE A 188 16.95 -7.01 18.17
C PHE A 188 16.61 -7.61 16.79
N TYR A 189 17.49 -7.39 15.80
CA TYR A 189 17.39 -8.00 14.48
C TYR A 189 18.06 -9.37 14.44
N GLN A 190 17.30 -10.41 14.10
CA GLN A 190 17.82 -11.77 13.93
C GLN A 190 17.00 -12.52 12.88
N SER A 191 17.62 -12.89 11.76
CA SER A 191 16.96 -13.68 10.73
C SER A 191 17.28 -15.17 10.87
N ILE A 192 16.22 -15.97 11.00
CA ILE A 192 16.31 -17.43 11.06
C ILE A 192 16.01 -18.11 9.71
N SER A 193 15.44 -17.38 8.78
CA SER A 193 15.05 -17.90 7.45
C SER A 193 15.94 -17.39 6.33
N LYS A 194 17.02 -16.68 6.64
CA LYS A 194 17.94 -16.11 5.65
C LYS A 194 18.63 -17.17 4.80
N PRO A 195 18.92 -16.90 3.51
CA PRO A 195 19.70 -17.79 2.68
C PRO A 195 21.07 -18.09 3.26
N LYS A 196 21.61 -19.26 2.93
CA LYS A 196 22.96 -19.69 3.43
C LYS A 196 24.02 -18.67 3.03
N GLY A 197 24.80 -18.23 4.02
CA GLY A 197 25.90 -17.27 3.83
C GLY A 197 25.49 -15.81 4.01
N VAL A 198 24.21 -15.49 4.04
CA VAL A 198 23.71 -14.14 4.35
C VAL A 198 23.99 -13.81 5.82
N LYS A 199 24.50 -12.60 6.07
CA LYS A 199 24.79 -12.04 7.38
C LYS A 199 23.70 -11.08 7.81
N ASP A 200 23.31 -11.14 9.10
CA ASP A 200 22.34 -10.21 9.67
C ASP A 200 22.86 -8.77 9.68
N PHE A 201 21.96 -7.81 9.80
CA PHE A 201 22.33 -6.43 10.04
C PHE A 201 23.12 -6.32 11.35
N GLY A 202 24.24 -5.60 11.34
CA GLY A 202 25.11 -5.38 12.47
C GLY A 202 26.09 -6.53 12.77
N GLU A 203 25.96 -7.72 12.16
CA GLU A 203 26.79 -8.89 12.46
C GLU A 203 28.30 -8.67 12.18
N LYS A 204 28.62 -7.72 11.30
CA LYS A 204 30.00 -7.38 10.88
C LYS A 204 30.41 -5.96 11.24
N ASP A 205 29.60 -5.25 12.01
CA ASP A 205 29.85 -3.86 12.33
C ASP A 205 31.05 -3.68 13.27
N HIS A 206 31.79 -2.63 13.07
CA HIS A 206 32.81 -2.14 13.97
C HIS A 206 32.15 -1.29 15.06
N THR A 207 31.86 -1.89 16.21
CA THR A 207 31.06 -1.27 17.28
C THR A 207 31.83 -0.29 18.17
N ASN A 208 33.15 -0.16 17.97
CA ASN A 208 34.03 0.76 18.68
C ASN A 208 34.17 2.15 18.05
N VAL A 209 33.39 2.42 16.98
CA VAL A 209 33.31 3.73 16.30
C VAL A 209 31.86 4.13 16.13
N GLU A 210 31.57 5.43 16.21
CA GLU A 210 30.23 5.97 15.99
C GLU A 210 29.71 5.65 14.57
N TYR A 211 30.61 5.73 13.60
CA TYR A 211 30.32 5.53 12.19
C TYR A 211 31.47 4.79 11.51
N ALA A 212 31.15 3.83 10.67
CA ALA A 212 31.99 3.36 9.58
C ALA A 212 31.09 3.14 8.36
N ARG A 213 31.60 3.38 7.15
CA ARG A 213 30.82 3.36 5.90
C ARG A 213 30.01 2.07 5.72
N ASP A 214 30.63 0.92 6.03
CA ASP A 214 30.03 -0.40 5.85
C ASP A 214 29.41 -1.00 7.12
N ASN A 215 29.40 -0.26 8.23
CA ASN A 215 28.55 -0.58 9.37
C ASN A 215 27.06 -0.46 8.97
N ASN A 216 26.24 -1.38 9.43
CA ASN A 216 24.81 -1.30 9.20
C ASN A 216 24.10 -0.33 10.16
N PHE A 217 24.73 0.00 11.30
CA PHE A 217 24.18 0.90 12.32
C PHE A 217 25.16 1.99 12.72
N TYR A 218 24.63 3.02 13.41
CA TYR A 218 25.39 4.03 14.15
C TYR A 218 25.40 3.67 15.61
N TYR A 219 26.51 3.98 16.30
CA TYR A 219 26.74 3.59 17.69
C TYR A 219 26.96 4.81 18.60
N VAL A 220 26.54 4.70 19.87
CA VAL A 220 26.83 5.64 20.93
C VAL A 220 27.98 5.06 21.73
N ILE A 221 29.20 5.53 21.46
CA ILE A 221 30.43 4.90 21.93
C ILE A 221 30.53 4.93 23.45
N ASP A 222 31.00 3.82 24.03
CA ASP A 222 31.23 3.60 25.47
C ASP A 222 29.98 3.75 26.35
N GLN A 223 28.77 3.67 25.77
CA GLN A 223 27.54 3.75 26.52
C GLN A 223 26.63 2.54 26.19
N LYS A 224 26.09 1.92 27.22
CA LYS A 224 25.06 0.89 27.10
C LYS A 224 23.69 1.52 26.87
N PHE A 225 22.85 0.88 26.11
CA PHE A 225 21.45 1.26 25.97
C PHE A 225 20.74 1.19 27.32
N GLN A 226 19.89 2.17 27.56
CA GLN A 226 19.00 2.24 28.71
C GLN A 226 17.56 2.40 28.20
N VAL A 227 16.67 1.58 28.72
CA VAL A 227 15.24 1.68 28.42
C VAL A 227 14.73 3.08 28.78
N PRO A 228 13.93 3.74 27.91
CA PRO A 228 13.41 5.08 28.21
C PRO A 228 12.48 5.06 29.42
N VAL A 229 12.51 6.12 30.21
CA VAL A 229 11.66 6.29 31.38
C VAL A 229 10.42 7.09 30.99
N SER A 230 9.25 6.50 31.19
CA SER A 230 7.98 7.22 31.01
C SER A 230 7.67 8.15 32.18
N LYS A 231 7.38 9.43 31.87
CA LYS A 231 6.89 10.39 32.86
C LYS A 231 5.39 10.21 33.19
N GLU A 232 4.64 9.52 32.35
CA GLU A 232 3.19 9.36 32.44
C GLU A 232 2.77 8.00 33.03
N GLY A 233 3.69 7.24 33.59
CA GLY A 233 3.41 5.95 34.22
C GLY A 233 3.15 4.80 33.20
N TYR A 234 3.46 4.99 31.92
CA TYR A 234 3.45 3.91 30.94
C TYR A 234 4.33 2.75 31.44
N ARG A 235 3.82 1.53 31.30
CA ARG A 235 4.56 0.30 31.56
C ARG A 235 4.35 -0.66 30.41
N PRO A 236 5.39 -1.39 29.97
CA PRO A 236 5.23 -2.46 29.00
C PRO A 236 4.09 -3.40 29.41
N LEU A 237 3.29 -3.83 28.44
CA LEU A 237 2.16 -4.75 28.65
C LEU A 237 1.15 -4.26 29.70
N ASN A 238 1.00 -2.94 29.87
CA ASN A 238 0.17 -2.35 30.93
C ASN A 238 0.57 -2.79 32.36
N GLY A 239 1.83 -3.13 32.57
CA GLY A 239 2.36 -3.59 33.87
C GLY A 239 2.09 -5.06 34.23
N GLU A 240 1.63 -5.85 33.25
CA GLU A 240 1.50 -7.30 33.42
C GLU A 240 2.87 -7.95 33.68
N THR A 241 2.92 -8.95 34.55
CA THR A 241 4.16 -9.66 34.86
C THR A 241 4.70 -10.44 33.66
N ASN A 242 5.88 -10.08 33.21
CA ASN A 242 6.63 -10.79 32.17
C ASN A 242 8.10 -10.83 32.61
N PHE A 243 8.75 -11.97 32.43
CA PHE A 243 10.13 -12.17 32.93
C PHE A 243 11.17 -11.31 32.15
N LEU A 244 10.83 -10.82 30.97
CA LEU A 244 11.66 -9.90 30.18
C LEU A 244 11.28 -8.43 30.40
N ALA A 245 10.12 -8.12 30.99
CA ALA A 245 9.72 -6.74 31.31
C ALA A 245 10.33 -6.29 32.63
N ASP A 246 11.66 -6.21 32.69
CA ASP A 246 12.43 -5.89 33.91
C ASP A 246 13.06 -4.50 33.87
N GLY A 247 12.73 -3.68 32.85
CA GLY A 247 13.28 -2.33 32.64
C GLY A 247 14.70 -2.32 32.08
N LYS A 248 15.17 -3.42 31.51
CA LYS A 248 16.52 -3.56 30.95
C LYS A 248 16.46 -4.16 29.56
N PHE A 249 17.40 -3.77 28.73
CA PHE A 249 17.66 -4.39 27.43
C PHE A 249 19.17 -4.41 27.18
N GLU A 250 19.72 -5.58 26.89
CA GLU A 250 21.18 -5.75 26.72
C GLU A 250 21.64 -5.33 25.32
N GLU A 251 22.11 -4.11 25.21
CA GLU A 251 22.73 -3.56 23.99
C GLU A 251 23.95 -2.69 24.37
N ASN A 252 25.14 -3.12 23.97
CA ASN A 252 26.39 -2.43 24.28
C ASN A 252 27.38 -2.52 23.09
N PRO A 253 27.78 -1.39 22.50
CA PRO A 253 27.28 -0.03 22.75
C PRO A 253 25.82 0.16 22.25
N ALA A 254 25.16 1.18 22.78
CA ALA A 254 23.83 1.58 22.30
C ALA A 254 23.88 2.00 20.84
N LYS A 255 22.78 1.75 20.11
CA LYS A 255 22.61 2.19 18.72
C LYS A 255 21.68 3.41 18.64
N TRP A 256 21.83 4.24 17.63
CA TRP A 256 20.87 5.32 17.38
C TRP A 256 19.48 4.76 17.16
N THR A 257 18.45 5.45 17.64
CA THR A 257 17.05 5.06 17.41
C THR A 257 16.63 5.26 15.96
N GLY A 258 15.55 4.63 15.53
CA GLY A 258 15.03 4.70 14.17
C GLY A 258 14.76 6.12 13.67
N ASN A 259 14.32 7.04 14.54
CA ASN A 259 14.14 8.46 14.24
C ASN A 259 15.44 9.28 14.32
N GLY A 260 16.59 8.65 14.63
CA GLY A 260 17.91 9.29 14.64
C GLY A 260 18.33 9.91 15.96
N SER A 261 17.68 9.60 17.09
CA SER A 261 18.17 9.98 18.42
C SER A 261 19.51 9.31 18.72
N ARG A 262 20.49 10.10 19.17
CA ARG A 262 21.87 9.69 19.45
C ARG A 262 22.13 9.45 20.95
N LEU A 263 21.06 9.28 21.71
CA LEU A 263 21.15 9.09 23.17
C LEU A 263 21.16 7.60 23.50
N ALA A 264 22.03 7.21 24.44
CA ALA A 264 22.02 5.84 24.98
C ALA A 264 20.74 5.56 25.79
N GLN A 265 20.14 6.59 26.40
CA GLN A 265 18.79 6.57 26.94
C GLN A 265 17.91 7.53 26.12
N PRO A 266 17.19 7.04 25.09
CA PRO A 266 16.30 7.89 24.30
C PRO A 266 15.08 8.36 25.11
N ASP A 267 14.36 9.37 24.59
CA ASP A 267 13.06 9.75 25.14
C ASP A 267 12.01 8.69 24.83
N ILE A 268 10.95 8.58 25.64
CA ILE A 268 9.86 7.63 25.44
C ILE A 268 9.10 7.87 24.11
N ASN A 269 9.18 9.09 23.57
CA ASN A 269 8.59 9.45 22.27
C ASN A 269 9.54 9.20 21.09
N ASP A 270 10.80 8.85 21.35
CA ASP A 270 11.70 8.36 20.31
C ASP A 270 11.25 6.96 19.83
N TRP A 271 11.71 6.55 18.65
CA TRP A 271 11.43 5.19 18.14
C TRP A 271 12.41 4.18 18.79
N TYR A 272 12.33 4.08 20.12
CA TYR A 272 13.28 3.33 20.94
C TYR A 272 13.25 1.81 20.67
N GLU A 273 12.16 1.29 20.10
CA GLU A 273 12.01 -0.11 19.69
C GLU A 273 12.78 -0.44 18.41
N THR A 274 13.30 0.58 17.71
CA THR A 274 14.01 0.44 16.45
C THR A 274 15.38 1.08 16.47
N VAL A 275 16.23 0.66 15.54
CA VAL A 275 17.58 1.20 15.34
C VAL A 275 17.76 1.72 13.93
N LYS A 276 18.42 2.88 13.79
CA LYS A 276 18.68 3.57 12.53
C LYS A 276 19.64 2.77 11.67
N VAL A 277 19.28 2.52 10.41
CA VAL A 277 20.18 1.91 9.42
C VAL A 277 21.10 2.96 8.83
N ASN A 278 22.38 2.60 8.71
CA ASN A 278 23.41 3.43 8.09
C ASN A 278 23.49 3.17 6.58
N TYR A 279 23.32 4.22 5.81
CA TYR A 279 23.40 4.22 4.35
C TYR A 279 24.67 4.87 3.79
N GLY A 280 25.75 4.97 4.58
CA GLY A 280 26.95 5.72 4.20
C GLY A 280 26.73 7.24 4.34
N VAL A 281 25.83 7.67 5.22
CA VAL A 281 25.64 9.06 5.59
C VAL A 281 26.38 9.29 6.90
N LYS A 282 27.39 10.16 6.89
CA LYS A 282 28.18 10.47 8.11
C LYS A 282 27.34 11.23 9.15
N PRO A 283 27.73 11.22 10.43
CA PRO A 283 27.04 11.97 11.48
C PRO A 283 26.91 13.49 11.23
N ASP A 284 27.77 14.06 10.40
CA ASP A 284 27.72 15.46 9.95
C ASP A 284 26.80 15.71 8.74
N GLY A 285 26.16 14.64 8.23
CA GLY A 285 25.25 14.67 7.07
C GLY A 285 25.95 14.55 5.72
N SER A 286 27.29 14.45 5.65
CA SER A 286 28.00 14.23 4.39
C SER A 286 27.88 12.78 3.93
N TYR A 287 28.02 12.55 2.61
CA TYR A 287 27.86 11.26 1.99
C TYR A 287 29.19 10.55 1.76
N ASP A 288 29.22 9.24 1.99
CA ASP A 288 30.39 8.38 1.81
C ASP A 288 30.13 7.32 0.75
N PHE A 289 29.52 7.75 -0.36
CA PHE A 289 29.23 6.96 -1.55
C PHE A 289 29.19 7.85 -2.80
N ASP A 290 29.27 7.23 -3.98
CA ASP A 290 29.18 7.95 -5.25
C ASP A 290 27.82 8.62 -5.43
N ARG A 291 27.82 9.89 -5.85
CA ARG A 291 26.58 10.64 -6.14
C ARG A 291 26.10 10.33 -7.57
N LEU A 292 24.78 10.21 -7.69
CA LEU A 292 24.16 10.05 -9.00
C LEU A 292 24.20 11.38 -9.76
N PRO A 293 24.71 11.42 -11.01
CA PRO A 293 24.68 12.64 -11.81
C PRO A 293 23.27 13.15 -12.07
N THR A 294 23.07 14.46 -12.05
CA THR A 294 21.73 15.10 -12.16
C THR A 294 21.01 14.79 -13.48
N ASP A 295 21.76 14.57 -14.58
CA ASP A 295 21.21 14.18 -15.89
C ASP A 295 20.53 12.80 -15.87
N TYR A 296 20.77 11.98 -14.82
CA TYR A 296 20.09 10.70 -14.63
C TYR A 296 18.59 10.86 -14.32
N ALA A 297 18.14 12.04 -13.92
CA ALA A 297 16.70 12.32 -13.80
C ALA A 297 15.92 12.01 -15.09
N ASN A 298 16.54 12.17 -16.26
CA ASN A 298 15.93 11.93 -17.56
C ASN A 298 16.25 10.54 -18.16
N LYS A 299 16.95 9.67 -17.41
CA LYS A 299 17.31 8.32 -17.87
C LYS A 299 16.35 7.28 -17.29
N ASP A 300 16.20 6.18 -18.02
CA ASP A 300 15.38 5.06 -17.58
C ASP A 300 16.09 4.22 -16.48
N TYR A 301 15.35 3.29 -15.89
CA TYR A 301 15.87 2.42 -14.83
C TYR A 301 17.05 1.55 -15.29
N LYS A 302 17.17 1.22 -16.59
CA LYS A 302 18.28 0.43 -17.13
C LYS A 302 19.58 1.19 -17.06
N ALA A 303 19.56 2.48 -17.40
CA ALA A 303 20.73 3.34 -17.27
C ALA A 303 21.17 3.49 -15.80
N HIS A 304 20.21 3.63 -14.87
CA HIS A 304 20.50 3.65 -13.43
C HIS A 304 21.11 2.33 -12.95
N PHE A 305 20.56 1.19 -13.37
CA PHE A 305 21.11 -0.13 -13.04
C PHE A 305 22.54 -0.30 -13.54
N GLU A 306 22.84 0.06 -14.78
CA GLU A 306 24.21 0.00 -15.34
C GLU A 306 25.18 0.96 -14.64
N PHE A 307 24.71 2.14 -14.18
CA PHE A 307 25.53 3.05 -13.38
C PHE A 307 26.00 2.41 -12.07
N TRP A 308 25.06 1.77 -11.35
CA TRP A 308 25.34 1.18 -10.04
C TRP A 308 26.02 -0.18 -10.09
N LYS A 309 25.96 -0.90 -11.19
CA LYS A 309 26.40 -2.30 -11.34
C LYS A 309 27.81 -2.60 -10.85
N ASN A 310 28.73 -1.66 -11.08
CA ASN A 310 30.15 -1.80 -10.73
C ASN A 310 30.59 -0.76 -9.67
N LYS A 311 29.65 -0.10 -9.00
CA LYS A 311 29.96 0.85 -7.95
C LYS A 311 30.11 0.14 -6.61
N ASP A 312 31.05 0.62 -5.83
CA ASP A 312 31.24 0.21 -4.44
C ASP A 312 30.23 0.98 -3.59
N VAL A 313 29.20 0.28 -3.11
CA VAL A 313 28.09 0.86 -2.32
C VAL A 313 28.14 0.38 -0.87
N PRO A 314 27.59 1.14 0.09
CA PRO A 314 27.54 0.74 1.49
C PRO A 314 26.88 -0.64 1.69
N ASN A 315 27.35 -1.39 2.69
CA ASN A 315 26.89 -2.76 2.95
C ASN A 315 25.35 -2.88 3.11
N SER A 316 24.71 -1.90 3.74
CA SER A 316 23.25 -1.88 3.91
C SER A 316 22.48 -1.86 2.58
N TRP A 317 23.05 -1.22 1.54
CA TRP A 317 22.43 -1.19 0.21
C TRP A 317 22.36 -2.59 -0.40
N ILE A 318 23.47 -3.35 -0.26
CA ILE A 318 23.57 -4.73 -0.77
C ILE A 318 22.53 -5.61 -0.05
N LYS A 319 22.45 -5.50 1.30
CA LYS A 319 21.49 -6.28 2.10
C LYS A 319 20.04 -6.02 1.67
N PHE A 320 19.63 -4.76 1.55
CA PHE A 320 18.27 -4.44 1.12
C PHE A 320 17.98 -4.86 -0.32
N LYS A 321 18.95 -4.74 -1.23
CA LYS A 321 18.78 -5.29 -2.58
C LYS A 321 18.54 -6.80 -2.55
N ASP A 322 19.34 -7.55 -1.79
CA ASP A 322 19.18 -9.00 -1.70
C ASP A 322 17.82 -9.38 -1.08
N ILE A 323 17.35 -8.63 -0.09
CA ILE A 323 16.02 -8.80 0.52
C ILE A 323 14.89 -8.58 -0.51
N VAL A 324 14.90 -7.45 -1.24
CA VAL A 324 13.82 -7.16 -2.18
C VAL A 324 13.83 -8.09 -3.39
N LEU A 325 15.01 -8.54 -3.85
CA LEU A 325 15.11 -9.53 -4.90
C LEU A 325 14.64 -10.91 -4.43
N TYR A 326 14.91 -11.30 -3.18
CA TYR A 326 14.35 -12.51 -2.58
C TYR A 326 12.81 -12.49 -2.61
N TRP A 327 12.17 -11.39 -2.19
CA TRP A 327 10.71 -11.27 -2.22
C TRP A 327 10.14 -11.17 -3.64
N THR A 328 10.85 -10.51 -4.56
CA THR A 328 10.48 -10.49 -5.99
C THR A 328 10.48 -11.92 -6.57
N ASP A 329 11.51 -12.71 -6.28
CA ASP A 329 11.60 -14.11 -6.71
C ASP A 329 10.59 -15.01 -5.97
N PHE A 330 10.19 -14.63 -4.77
CA PHE A 330 9.15 -15.30 -4.00
C PHE A 330 7.74 -15.07 -4.59
N GLY A 331 7.56 -14.06 -5.45
CA GLY A 331 6.33 -13.75 -6.17
C GLY A 331 5.62 -12.47 -5.73
N VAL A 332 6.27 -11.62 -4.96
CA VAL A 332 5.76 -10.28 -4.62
C VAL A 332 5.92 -9.37 -5.85
N ASP A 333 4.85 -8.63 -6.19
CA ASP A 333 4.79 -7.78 -7.40
C ASP A 333 5.21 -6.34 -7.15
N GLY A 334 5.36 -5.94 -5.90
CA GLY A 334 5.71 -4.57 -5.57
C GLY A 334 5.98 -4.32 -4.09
N PHE A 335 6.47 -3.13 -3.80
CA PHE A 335 6.88 -2.75 -2.46
C PHE A 335 6.33 -1.37 -2.09
N ARG A 336 5.91 -1.22 -0.83
CA ARG A 336 5.71 0.08 -0.20
C ARG A 336 6.88 0.35 0.73
N TYR A 337 7.52 1.49 0.57
CA TYR A 337 8.68 1.89 1.34
C TYR A 337 8.29 2.84 2.46
N ASP A 338 8.49 2.37 3.69
CA ASP A 338 8.29 3.15 4.90
C ASP A 338 9.35 4.24 5.04
N MET A 339 8.92 5.45 5.46
CA MET A 339 9.80 6.59 5.74
C MET A 339 10.89 6.84 4.67
N ALA A 340 10.52 6.72 3.39
CA ALA A 340 11.45 6.74 2.28
C ALA A 340 12.29 8.03 2.22
N GLU A 341 11.73 9.18 2.63
CA GLU A 341 12.44 10.46 2.62
C GLU A 341 13.63 10.54 3.58
N MET A 342 13.70 9.64 4.58
CA MET A 342 14.81 9.57 5.53
C MET A 342 16.02 8.79 5.01
N VAL A 343 15.98 8.32 3.77
CA VAL A 343 17.00 7.50 3.12
C VAL A 343 17.46 8.19 1.82
N PRO A 344 18.77 8.18 1.50
CA PRO A 344 19.30 8.89 0.32
C PRO A 344 18.65 8.46 -0.99
N VAL A 345 18.40 9.42 -1.89
CA VAL A 345 17.80 9.17 -3.20
C VAL A 345 18.66 8.24 -4.08
N GLU A 346 19.97 8.26 -3.89
CA GLU A 346 20.91 7.37 -4.57
C GLU A 346 20.69 5.89 -4.21
N PHE A 347 20.40 5.60 -2.94
CA PHE A 347 20.02 4.25 -2.54
C PHE A 347 18.75 3.80 -3.26
N TRP A 348 17.77 4.67 -3.39
CA TRP A 348 16.53 4.35 -4.11
C TRP A 348 16.80 4.10 -5.60
N SER A 349 17.65 4.91 -6.22
CA SER A 349 18.12 4.66 -7.59
C SER A 349 18.73 3.27 -7.75
N TYR A 350 19.63 2.88 -6.84
CA TYR A 350 20.26 1.56 -6.82
C TYR A 350 19.26 0.43 -6.62
N LEU A 351 18.40 0.55 -5.60
CA LEU A 351 17.44 -0.49 -5.22
C LEU A 351 16.38 -0.68 -6.29
N ASN A 352 15.71 0.40 -6.69
CA ASN A 352 14.58 0.37 -7.60
C ASN A 352 14.99 -0.02 -9.02
N SER A 353 16.16 0.43 -9.49
CA SER A 353 16.68 -0.03 -10.78
C SER A 353 17.01 -1.52 -10.78
N SER A 354 17.47 -2.07 -9.65
CA SER A 354 17.72 -3.51 -9.49
C SER A 354 16.42 -4.32 -9.53
N ILE A 355 15.37 -3.84 -8.83
CA ILE A 355 14.04 -4.46 -8.85
C ILE A 355 13.45 -4.43 -10.25
N LYS A 356 13.44 -3.25 -10.90
CA LYS A 356 12.88 -3.08 -12.26
C LYS A 356 13.67 -3.87 -13.30
N ASN A 357 14.98 -4.09 -13.11
CA ASN A 357 15.74 -4.96 -13.97
C ASN A 357 15.36 -6.45 -13.81
N ARG A 358 14.93 -6.86 -12.60
CA ARG A 358 14.43 -8.22 -12.33
C ARG A 358 12.97 -8.40 -12.75
N ASN A 359 12.12 -7.44 -12.43
CA ASN A 359 10.70 -7.38 -12.77
C ASN A 359 10.33 -5.96 -13.22
N PRO A 360 10.30 -5.67 -14.54
CA PRO A 360 9.94 -4.34 -15.06
C PRO A 360 8.55 -3.85 -14.64
N GLU A 361 7.64 -4.78 -14.34
CA GLU A 361 6.25 -4.49 -13.95
C GLU A 361 6.06 -4.32 -12.43
N ALA A 362 7.14 -4.37 -11.65
CA ALA A 362 7.05 -4.16 -10.20
C ALA A 362 6.48 -2.79 -9.87
N THR A 363 5.59 -2.72 -8.87
CA THR A 363 4.97 -1.48 -8.40
C THR A 363 5.69 -0.97 -7.16
N LEU A 364 6.21 0.27 -7.21
CA LEU A 364 7.06 0.85 -6.18
C LEU A 364 6.39 2.11 -5.60
N ILE A 365 5.92 2.01 -4.36
CA ILE A 365 5.22 3.08 -3.64
C ILE A 365 6.11 3.58 -2.51
N ALA A 366 6.23 4.89 -2.34
CA ALA A 366 7.04 5.45 -1.28
C ALA A 366 6.26 6.43 -0.40
N GLU A 367 6.51 6.34 0.89
CA GLU A 367 6.09 7.33 1.85
C GLU A 367 7.10 8.48 1.85
N VAL A 368 6.70 9.59 1.23
CA VAL A 368 7.45 10.85 1.18
C VAL A 368 6.49 11.96 1.55
N TYR A 369 6.78 12.69 2.62
CA TYR A 369 5.92 13.77 3.13
C TYR A 369 6.37 15.16 2.70
N ASN A 370 7.64 15.32 2.30
CA ASN A 370 8.17 16.59 1.86
C ASN A 370 7.92 16.82 0.36
N PRO A 371 6.98 17.71 -0.04
CA PRO A 371 6.64 17.93 -1.45
C PRO A 371 7.80 18.45 -2.32
N LYS A 372 8.84 19.02 -1.68
CA LYS A 372 10.05 19.49 -2.40
C LYS A 372 10.90 18.34 -2.91
N MET A 373 10.75 17.14 -2.32
CA MET A 373 11.51 15.95 -2.68
C MET A 373 10.81 15.08 -3.73
N TYR A 374 9.53 15.32 -4.04
CA TYR A 374 8.73 14.46 -4.91
C TYR A 374 9.40 14.20 -6.25
N ARG A 375 9.82 15.25 -6.95
CA ARG A 375 10.42 15.13 -8.29
C ARG A 375 11.72 14.32 -8.28
N ASP A 376 12.56 14.50 -7.27
CA ASP A 376 13.81 13.75 -7.13
C ASP A 376 13.53 12.26 -6.84
N PHE A 377 12.57 11.96 -5.97
CA PHE A 377 12.23 10.57 -5.65
C PHE A 377 11.60 9.84 -6.83
N ILE A 378 10.81 10.53 -7.66
CA ILE A 378 10.28 10.00 -8.90
C ILE A 378 11.39 9.85 -9.95
N ALA A 379 12.12 10.94 -10.23
CA ALA A 379 13.04 11.01 -11.36
C ALA A 379 14.39 10.32 -11.11
N LEU A 380 14.99 10.53 -9.92
CA LEU A 380 16.27 9.92 -9.54
C LEU A 380 16.04 8.63 -8.73
N GLY A 381 15.10 8.62 -7.80
CA GLY A 381 14.78 7.46 -6.97
C GLY A 381 14.03 6.34 -7.71
N LYS A 382 13.49 6.62 -8.91
CA LYS A 382 12.71 5.67 -9.73
C LYS A 382 11.50 5.09 -8.99
N MET A 383 10.84 5.90 -8.16
CA MET A 383 9.55 5.56 -7.55
C MET A 383 8.43 5.66 -8.58
N ASP A 384 7.51 4.70 -8.58
CA ASP A 384 6.32 4.77 -9.42
C ASP A 384 5.29 5.72 -8.82
N TYR A 385 5.10 5.63 -7.48
CA TYR A 385 4.09 6.43 -6.77
C TYR A 385 4.61 6.94 -5.42
N LEU A 386 4.19 8.15 -5.06
CA LEU A 386 4.42 8.77 -3.76
C LEU A 386 3.09 9.11 -3.10
N TYR A 387 3.03 9.14 -1.78
CA TYR A 387 1.87 9.63 -1.05
C TYR A 387 1.64 11.12 -1.30
N ASP A 388 0.45 11.53 -1.72
CA ASP A 388 0.04 12.94 -1.75
C ASP A 388 -0.63 13.33 -0.43
N LYS A 389 0.20 13.32 0.64
CA LYS A 389 -0.27 13.50 2.02
C LYS A 389 -0.36 14.99 2.40
N VAL A 390 0.77 15.69 2.37
CA VAL A 390 0.92 16.99 3.05
C VAL A 390 0.13 18.11 2.39
N ASP A 391 0.09 18.17 1.06
CA ASP A 391 -0.67 19.19 0.35
C ASP A 391 -2.12 18.72 0.11
N PHE A 392 -2.33 17.65 -0.63
CA PHE A 392 -3.66 17.26 -1.11
C PHE A 392 -4.54 16.63 -0.03
N TYR A 393 -4.07 15.54 0.62
CA TYR A 393 -4.83 14.87 1.68
C TYR A 393 -5.15 15.82 2.84
N ASP A 394 -4.16 16.56 3.36
CA ASP A 394 -4.37 17.47 4.49
C ASP A 394 -5.34 18.59 4.16
N THR A 395 -5.35 19.06 2.91
CA THR A 395 -6.31 20.06 2.44
C THR A 395 -7.72 19.47 2.34
N LEU A 396 -7.89 18.28 1.74
CA LEU A 396 -9.18 17.59 1.72
C LEU A 396 -9.73 17.35 3.12
N LYS A 397 -8.88 16.90 4.05
CA LYS A 397 -9.27 16.71 5.45
C LYS A 397 -9.79 18.00 6.07
N ARG A 398 -9.13 19.14 5.85
CA ARG A 398 -9.58 20.45 6.35
C ARG A 398 -10.88 20.91 5.70
N ILE A 399 -11.08 20.62 4.42
CA ILE A 399 -12.34 20.92 3.71
C ILE A 399 -13.48 20.08 4.30
N ILE A 400 -13.30 18.77 4.48
CA ILE A 400 -14.29 17.87 5.11
C ILE A 400 -14.66 18.36 6.51
N GLN A 401 -13.69 18.89 7.25
CA GLN A 401 -13.90 19.47 8.59
C GLN A 401 -14.54 20.85 8.58
N GLY A 402 -14.85 21.43 7.40
CA GLY A 402 -15.38 22.79 7.25
C GLY A 402 -14.38 23.90 7.63
N LYS A 403 -13.09 23.59 7.66
CA LYS A 403 -12.03 24.54 8.06
C LYS A 403 -11.41 25.30 6.89
N GLN A 404 -11.66 24.87 5.67
CA GLN A 404 -11.14 25.48 4.45
C GLN A 404 -12.16 25.38 3.30
N PRO A 405 -12.19 26.35 2.36
CA PRO A 405 -12.99 26.25 1.15
C PRO A 405 -12.35 25.29 0.13
N THR A 406 -13.16 24.77 -0.78
CA THR A 406 -12.73 23.85 -1.84
C THR A 406 -11.75 24.48 -2.84
N SER A 407 -11.78 25.81 -3.00
CA SER A 407 -10.85 26.58 -3.84
C SER A 407 -9.37 26.38 -3.46
N LYS A 408 -9.07 25.88 -2.25
CA LYS A 408 -7.71 25.54 -1.83
C LYS A 408 -7.10 24.32 -2.55
N LEU A 409 -7.92 23.52 -3.24
CA LEU A 409 -7.43 22.37 -4.00
C LEU A 409 -6.77 22.79 -5.34
N VAL A 410 -7.31 23.82 -6.00
CA VAL A 410 -6.85 24.22 -7.34
C VAL A 410 -5.34 24.51 -7.39
N PRO A 411 -4.78 25.38 -6.54
CA PRO A 411 -3.33 25.67 -6.59
C PRO A 411 -2.46 24.45 -6.27
N ILE A 412 -2.97 23.44 -5.54
CA ILE A 412 -2.25 22.20 -5.28
C ILE A 412 -2.21 21.33 -6.53
N ILE A 413 -3.34 21.18 -7.21
CA ILE A 413 -3.45 20.43 -8.46
C ILE A 413 -2.53 21.04 -9.51
N ASP A 414 -2.56 22.36 -9.68
CA ASP A 414 -1.72 23.10 -10.64
C ASP A 414 -0.22 22.93 -10.34
N LYS A 415 0.15 22.93 -9.06
CA LYS A 415 1.55 22.78 -8.60
C LYS A 415 2.17 21.47 -9.04
N PHE A 416 1.39 20.40 -9.16
CA PHE A 416 1.86 19.04 -9.40
C PHE A 416 1.39 18.45 -10.76
N THR A 417 0.89 19.28 -11.68
CA THR A 417 0.38 18.83 -12.98
C THR A 417 1.41 18.00 -13.78
N ASP A 418 2.70 18.28 -13.64
CA ASP A 418 3.79 17.57 -14.31
C ASP A 418 4.06 16.17 -13.76
N ILE A 419 3.65 15.90 -12.51
CA ILE A 419 3.87 14.63 -11.81
C ILE A 419 2.58 14.00 -11.26
N ASP A 420 1.41 14.49 -11.67
CA ASP A 420 0.11 14.06 -11.10
C ASP A 420 -0.12 12.55 -11.21
N GLN A 421 0.42 11.91 -12.24
CA GLN A 421 0.33 10.47 -12.46
C GLN A 421 1.12 9.63 -11.43
N HIS A 422 1.99 10.26 -10.66
CA HIS A 422 2.83 9.62 -9.63
C HIS A 422 2.35 9.87 -8.20
N LEU A 423 1.29 10.68 -7.99
CA LEU A 423 0.83 11.08 -6.67
C LEU A 423 -0.35 10.21 -6.21
N LEU A 424 -0.08 9.20 -5.39
CA LEU A 424 -1.08 8.27 -4.87
C LEU A 424 -2.04 8.98 -3.91
N HIS A 425 -3.32 9.04 -4.28
CA HIS A 425 -4.36 9.65 -3.46
C HIS A 425 -5.03 8.64 -2.53
N PHE A 426 -5.33 9.06 -1.31
CA PHE A 426 -6.05 8.29 -0.30
C PHE A 426 -6.75 9.21 0.70
N LEU A 427 -7.67 8.67 1.50
CA LEU A 427 -8.30 9.38 2.61
C LEU A 427 -8.08 8.70 3.97
N GLU A 428 -7.75 7.41 3.98
CA GLU A 428 -7.37 6.64 5.15
C GLU A 428 -6.17 5.76 4.83
N ASN A 429 -5.32 5.54 5.82
CA ASN A 429 -4.30 4.51 5.86
C ASN A 429 -4.08 4.07 7.32
N HIS A 430 -3.06 3.28 7.59
CA HIS A 430 -2.77 2.77 8.92
C HIS A 430 -2.23 3.84 9.90
N ASP A 431 -1.74 4.97 9.39
CA ASP A 431 -1.18 6.09 10.19
C ASP A 431 -2.18 7.22 10.42
N GLU A 432 -3.25 7.30 9.61
CA GLU A 432 -4.21 8.39 9.68
C GLU A 432 -5.48 8.01 10.47
N GLN A 433 -6.16 9.03 11.02
CA GLN A 433 -7.45 8.82 11.66
C GLN A 433 -8.47 8.31 10.65
N ARG A 434 -9.38 7.45 11.11
CA ARG A 434 -10.54 7.04 10.33
C ARG A 434 -11.46 8.23 10.06
N ILE A 435 -12.04 8.33 8.86
CA ILE A 435 -12.99 9.42 8.50
C ILE A 435 -14.14 9.49 9.50
N ALA A 436 -14.68 8.34 9.91
CA ALA A 436 -15.78 8.27 10.87
C ALA A 436 -15.38 8.55 12.32
N SER A 437 -14.08 8.70 12.63
CA SER A 437 -13.61 9.02 13.98
C SER A 437 -13.85 10.48 14.34
N SER A 438 -13.90 10.75 15.66
CA SER A 438 -13.97 12.13 16.18
C SER A 438 -12.71 12.97 15.83
N GLY A 439 -11.58 12.32 15.56
CA GLY A 439 -10.34 12.97 15.16
C GLY A 439 -10.33 13.45 13.70
N PHE A 440 -11.28 13.00 12.87
CA PHE A 440 -11.37 13.43 11.47
C PHE A 440 -12.72 14.12 11.21
N ALA A 441 -13.79 13.41 10.87
CA ALA A 441 -15.07 13.99 10.46
C ALA A 441 -16.27 13.58 11.33
N GLY A 442 -16.14 12.52 12.13
CA GLY A 442 -17.18 11.98 13.00
C GLY A 442 -18.30 11.23 12.26
N ASP A 443 -18.30 11.24 10.94
CA ASP A 443 -19.28 10.56 10.07
C ASP A 443 -18.61 10.17 8.75
N ALA A 444 -18.67 8.89 8.40
CA ALA A 444 -18.10 8.34 7.18
C ALA A 444 -18.68 8.95 5.89
N ASN A 445 -19.94 9.38 5.91
CA ASN A 445 -20.61 9.99 4.74
C ASN A 445 -19.98 11.34 4.35
N LYS A 446 -19.43 12.07 5.32
CA LYS A 446 -18.72 13.33 5.04
C LYS A 446 -17.48 13.13 4.15
N GLY A 447 -16.95 11.92 4.11
CA GLY A 447 -15.85 11.55 3.21
C GLY A 447 -16.25 11.31 1.76
N LYS A 448 -17.54 11.15 1.43
CA LYS A 448 -17.99 10.81 0.08
C LYS A 448 -17.53 11.80 -1.00
N PRO A 449 -17.81 13.13 -0.89
CA PRO A 449 -17.37 14.09 -1.91
C PRO A 449 -15.86 14.16 -2.05
N ALA A 450 -15.13 14.04 -0.93
CA ALA A 450 -13.67 14.00 -0.96
C ALA A 450 -13.14 12.73 -1.62
N MET A 451 -13.81 11.59 -1.43
CA MET A 451 -13.40 10.35 -2.10
C MET A 451 -13.63 10.41 -3.61
N VAL A 452 -14.72 11.05 -4.05
CA VAL A 452 -14.96 11.30 -5.50
C VAL A 452 -13.83 12.15 -6.09
N VAL A 453 -13.48 13.25 -5.42
CA VAL A 453 -12.36 14.10 -5.86
C VAL A 453 -11.05 13.30 -5.84
N SER A 454 -10.72 12.64 -4.74
CA SER A 454 -9.49 11.84 -4.59
C SER A 454 -9.37 10.74 -5.64
N ALA A 455 -10.48 10.06 -5.95
CA ALA A 455 -10.50 8.96 -6.91
C ALA A 455 -10.43 9.43 -8.38
N LEU A 456 -10.93 10.62 -8.71
CA LEU A 456 -11.16 10.99 -10.11
C LEU A 456 -10.31 12.17 -10.63
N ILE A 457 -9.64 12.91 -9.73
CA ILE A 457 -8.97 14.17 -10.09
C ILE A 457 -7.67 13.96 -10.87
N SER A 458 -6.87 12.96 -10.56
CA SER A 458 -5.55 12.72 -11.14
C SER A 458 -5.48 11.42 -11.96
N LYS A 459 -4.35 11.20 -12.63
CA LYS A 459 -4.04 9.94 -13.35
C LYS A 459 -3.45 8.86 -12.43
N ALA A 460 -3.02 9.23 -11.23
CA ALA A 460 -2.41 8.31 -10.27
C ALA A 460 -3.41 7.28 -9.73
N PRO A 461 -2.93 6.15 -9.20
CA PRO A 461 -3.77 5.20 -8.50
C PRO A 461 -4.54 5.83 -7.34
N THR A 462 -5.67 5.23 -7.01
CA THR A 462 -6.41 5.55 -5.78
C THR A 462 -6.24 4.41 -4.80
N MET A 463 -5.93 4.73 -3.53
CA MET A 463 -5.83 3.75 -2.47
C MET A 463 -7.10 3.75 -1.61
N LEU A 464 -7.62 2.55 -1.35
CA LEU A 464 -8.70 2.28 -0.40
C LEU A 464 -8.14 1.51 0.79
N PHE A 465 -8.28 2.04 1.99
CA PHE A 465 -7.92 1.34 3.21
C PHE A 465 -9.05 0.39 3.64
N TYR A 466 -8.71 -0.81 4.12
CA TYR A 466 -9.69 -1.81 4.51
C TYR A 466 -10.69 -1.26 5.54
N ALA A 467 -11.94 -1.71 5.47
CA ALA A 467 -13.06 -1.22 6.26
C ALA A 467 -13.44 0.28 6.09
N GLN A 468 -12.70 1.08 5.32
CA GLN A 468 -13.08 2.47 5.00
C GLN A 468 -14.45 2.52 4.30
N ALA A 469 -14.68 1.64 3.33
CA ALA A 469 -15.96 1.52 2.62
C ALA A 469 -17.10 0.97 3.49
N LEU A 470 -16.83 0.60 4.74
CA LEU A 470 -17.81 0.17 5.74
C LEU A 470 -18.01 1.23 6.85
N GLY A 471 -17.30 2.36 6.74
CA GLY A 471 -17.42 3.44 7.72
C GLY A 471 -16.80 3.11 9.08
N GLU A 472 -15.72 2.31 9.12
CA GLU A 472 -15.03 2.00 10.37
C GLU A 472 -14.59 3.28 11.09
N ALA A 473 -14.91 3.38 12.36
CA ALA A 473 -14.65 4.59 13.14
C ALA A 473 -13.32 4.56 13.92
N GLY A 474 -12.65 3.40 13.99
CA GLY A 474 -11.44 3.22 14.80
C GLY A 474 -11.69 3.45 16.30
N LYS A 475 -12.95 3.35 16.74
CA LYS A 475 -13.31 3.51 18.15
C LYS A 475 -12.87 2.29 18.93
N GLY A 476 -12.04 2.48 19.90
CA GLY A 476 -11.61 1.42 20.78
C GLY A 476 -10.20 1.66 21.25
N ASP A 477 -10.04 1.73 22.55
CA ASP A 477 -8.74 1.76 23.21
C ASP A 477 -8.20 0.33 23.24
N ALA A 478 -7.33 0.01 22.30
CA ALA A 478 -6.72 -1.32 22.22
C ALA A 478 -5.55 -1.49 23.19
N GLY A 479 -5.06 -0.39 23.77
CA GLY A 479 -3.96 -0.37 24.72
C GLY A 479 -2.86 0.59 24.30
N PHE A 480 -2.13 0.32 23.23
CA PHE A 480 -1.10 1.22 22.72
C PHE A 480 -1.60 1.98 21.49
N GLY A 481 -1.45 3.31 21.49
CA GLY A 481 -1.79 4.17 20.36
C GLY A 481 -3.00 5.07 20.58
N ASP A 482 -3.49 5.63 19.48
CA ASP A 482 -4.58 6.63 19.45
C ASP A 482 -5.93 5.95 19.09
N PRO A 483 -6.97 6.05 19.93
CA PRO A 483 -8.26 5.43 19.69
C PRO A 483 -9.09 6.05 18.54
N THR A 484 -8.56 7.05 17.82
CA THR A 484 -9.16 7.57 16.56
C THR A 484 -8.62 6.87 15.30
N ARG A 485 -7.67 5.94 15.49
CA ARG A 485 -7.05 5.10 14.47
C ARG A 485 -7.37 3.64 14.75
N THR A 486 -7.35 2.80 13.72
CA THR A 486 -7.34 1.36 13.98
C THR A 486 -5.94 0.97 14.47
N THR A 487 -5.84 0.28 15.60
CA THR A 487 -4.55 -0.07 16.19
C THR A 487 -3.65 -0.87 15.23
N MET A 488 -2.37 -0.56 15.24
CA MET A 488 -1.34 -1.35 14.57
C MET A 488 -0.41 -2.09 15.55
N PHE A 489 -0.64 -1.95 16.86
CA PHE A 489 0.29 -2.45 17.90
C PHE A 489 -0.31 -3.58 18.75
N ASP A 490 -1.62 -3.78 18.67
CA ASP A 490 -2.33 -4.73 19.51
C ASP A 490 -3.19 -5.70 18.69
N TYR A 491 -3.58 -6.83 19.31
CA TYR A 491 -4.55 -7.76 18.74
C TYR A 491 -5.94 -7.17 18.90
N TRP A 492 -6.71 -7.11 17.82
CA TRP A 492 -8.00 -6.42 17.80
C TRP A 492 -8.94 -6.99 16.74
N GLY A 493 -10.24 -6.95 17.01
CA GLY A 493 -11.29 -7.18 16.02
C GLY A 493 -11.82 -5.86 15.50
N VAL A 494 -12.07 -5.76 14.20
CA VAL A 494 -12.61 -4.57 13.53
C VAL A 494 -14.12 -4.75 13.30
N PRO A 495 -15.00 -4.08 14.06
CA PRO A 495 -16.41 -4.44 14.12
C PRO A 495 -17.16 -4.34 12.79
N SER A 496 -16.95 -3.29 11.99
CA SER A 496 -17.59 -3.14 10.69
C SER A 496 -17.12 -4.21 9.69
N LEU A 497 -15.81 -4.54 9.73
CA LEU A 497 -15.24 -5.61 8.91
C LEU A 497 -15.81 -6.98 9.30
N GLN A 498 -15.92 -7.26 10.61
CA GLN A 498 -16.49 -8.51 11.13
C GLN A 498 -17.94 -8.72 10.64
N ARG A 499 -18.76 -7.65 10.63
CA ARG A 499 -20.12 -7.71 10.08
C ARG A 499 -20.15 -8.00 8.59
N TRP A 500 -19.23 -7.40 7.82
CA TRP A 500 -19.10 -7.70 6.38
C TRP A 500 -18.62 -9.13 6.15
N MET A 501 -17.66 -9.60 6.94
CA MET A 501 -17.12 -10.97 6.85
C MET A 501 -18.18 -12.03 7.14
N ASN A 502 -19.20 -11.74 7.96
CA ASN A 502 -20.31 -12.63 8.28
C ASN A 502 -19.86 -14.08 8.56
N ASP A 503 -19.01 -14.23 9.58
CA ASP A 503 -18.41 -15.52 9.99
C ASP A 503 -17.58 -16.23 8.91
N GLY A 504 -17.03 -15.49 7.94
CA GLY A 504 -16.20 -16.00 6.86
C GLY A 504 -16.94 -16.29 5.56
N LYS A 505 -18.20 -15.86 5.44
CA LYS A 505 -18.96 -15.89 4.18
C LYS A 505 -18.60 -14.75 3.25
N PHE A 506 -18.11 -13.65 3.76
CA PHE A 506 -17.72 -12.43 3.03
C PHE A 506 -18.81 -11.90 2.09
N ASP A 507 -20.05 -11.93 2.56
CA ASP A 507 -21.26 -11.55 1.81
C ASP A 507 -21.98 -10.31 2.36
N GLY A 508 -21.44 -9.71 3.44
CA GLY A 508 -22.05 -8.56 4.10
C GLY A 508 -23.36 -8.90 4.80
N GLY A 509 -23.63 -10.18 5.12
CA GLY A 509 -24.90 -10.63 5.68
C GLY A 509 -25.24 -9.97 7.02
N GLN A 510 -24.26 -9.63 7.84
CA GLN A 510 -24.42 -8.94 9.13
C GLN A 510 -24.22 -7.42 9.03
N SER A 511 -23.86 -6.88 7.87
CA SER A 511 -23.67 -5.43 7.68
C SER A 511 -24.99 -4.67 7.83
N THR A 512 -24.93 -3.51 8.46
CA THR A 512 -26.05 -2.58 8.55
C THR A 512 -26.41 -2.02 7.17
N LYS A 513 -27.62 -1.42 7.05
CA LYS A 513 -28.00 -0.76 5.81
C LYS A 513 -27.03 0.35 5.43
N GLN A 514 -26.56 1.14 6.39
CA GLN A 514 -25.62 2.24 6.17
C GLN A 514 -24.27 1.72 5.64
N GLU A 515 -23.74 0.63 6.19
CA GLU A 515 -22.50 0.00 5.73
C GLU A 515 -22.66 -0.55 4.29
N LYS A 516 -23.79 -1.16 3.99
CA LYS A 516 -24.11 -1.66 2.63
C LYS A 516 -24.20 -0.52 1.62
N ASP A 517 -24.92 0.55 1.97
CA ASP A 517 -25.07 1.71 1.10
C ASP A 517 -23.73 2.41 0.86
N LEU A 518 -22.90 2.55 1.89
CA LEU A 518 -21.57 3.14 1.78
C LEU A 518 -20.65 2.26 0.92
N ARG A 519 -20.65 0.94 1.16
CA ARG A 519 -19.88 0.00 0.35
C ARG A 519 -20.27 0.04 -1.13
N ALA A 520 -21.58 0.06 -1.42
CA ALA A 520 -22.07 0.16 -2.79
C ALA A 520 -21.60 1.45 -3.48
N PHE A 521 -21.61 2.59 -2.77
CA PHE A 521 -21.06 3.84 -3.28
C PHE A 521 -19.56 3.72 -3.63
N TYR A 522 -18.73 3.16 -2.73
CA TYR A 522 -17.31 2.97 -2.98
C TYR A 522 -17.06 2.00 -4.14
N THR A 523 -17.84 0.92 -4.23
CA THR A 523 -17.75 -0.04 -5.34
C THR A 523 -18.02 0.65 -6.66
N THR A 524 -19.11 1.39 -6.79
CA THR A 524 -19.47 2.14 -8.02
C THR A 524 -18.36 3.13 -8.39
N LEU A 525 -17.92 3.95 -7.43
CA LEU A 525 -16.90 4.98 -7.67
C LEU A 525 -15.56 4.40 -8.13
N LEU A 526 -15.06 3.38 -7.43
CA LEU A 526 -13.74 2.84 -7.70
C LEU A 526 -13.72 1.97 -8.95
N SER A 527 -14.79 1.21 -9.24
CA SER A 527 -14.95 0.51 -10.51
C SER A 527 -15.00 1.50 -11.67
N LEU A 528 -15.74 2.61 -11.55
CA LEU A 528 -15.74 3.67 -12.55
C LEU A 528 -14.33 4.23 -12.79
N SER A 529 -13.57 4.49 -11.72
CA SER A 529 -12.18 4.96 -11.82
C SER A 529 -11.26 3.94 -12.51
N ALA A 530 -11.50 2.64 -12.31
CA ALA A 530 -10.70 1.56 -12.88
C ALA A 530 -11.05 1.28 -14.36
N ASP A 531 -12.30 1.56 -14.78
CA ASP A 531 -12.80 1.12 -16.08
C ASP A 531 -12.86 2.24 -17.13
N ASP A 532 -12.94 3.52 -16.71
CA ASP A 532 -13.11 4.65 -17.62
C ASP A 532 -11.79 5.33 -17.98
N SER A 533 -11.49 5.40 -19.28
CA SER A 533 -10.28 5.98 -19.85
C SER A 533 -10.14 7.50 -19.57
N ALA A 534 -11.24 8.21 -19.34
CA ALA A 534 -11.22 9.63 -19.00
C ALA A 534 -10.31 9.95 -17.82
N PHE A 535 -10.22 9.02 -16.84
CA PHE A 535 -9.41 9.22 -15.62
C PHE A 535 -7.90 9.02 -15.82
N LYS A 536 -7.47 8.45 -16.95
CA LYS A 536 -6.08 8.51 -17.44
C LYS A 536 -5.84 9.67 -18.41
N GLY A 537 -6.90 10.36 -18.79
CA GLY A 537 -6.90 11.41 -19.81
C GLY A 537 -6.54 12.80 -19.28
N LYS A 538 -7.05 13.81 -19.97
CA LYS A 538 -6.83 15.23 -19.65
C LYS A 538 -7.74 15.70 -18.53
N TYR A 539 -7.34 16.78 -17.87
CA TYR A 539 -8.05 17.47 -16.80
C TYR A 539 -8.30 18.92 -17.15
N LEU A 540 -9.45 19.47 -16.73
CA LEU A 540 -9.71 20.91 -16.73
C LEU A 540 -10.49 21.29 -15.47
N ASP A 541 -10.02 22.36 -14.81
CA ASP A 541 -10.70 22.98 -13.69
C ASP A 541 -11.97 23.71 -14.14
N LEU A 542 -13.13 23.29 -13.63
CA LEU A 542 -14.41 24.00 -13.82
C LEU A 542 -14.77 24.84 -12.59
N HIS A 543 -14.16 24.55 -11.44
CA HIS A 543 -14.47 25.19 -10.17
C HIS A 543 -14.15 26.69 -10.19
N THR A 544 -12.93 27.07 -10.57
CA THR A 544 -12.51 28.47 -10.64
C THR A 544 -13.35 29.26 -11.64
N PHE A 545 -13.67 28.66 -12.79
CA PHE A 545 -14.49 29.29 -13.81
C PHE A 545 -15.90 29.59 -13.29
N ASN A 546 -16.54 28.63 -12.62
CA ASN A 546 -17.90 28.77 -12.11
C ASN A 546 -17.96 29.64 -10.84
N LEU A 547 -16.98 29.56 -9.96
CA LEU A 547 -16.92 30.41 -8.76
C LEU A 547 -16.91 31.91 -9.12
N ALA A 548 -16.35 32.27 -10.28
CA ALA A 548 -16.26 33.63 -10.74
C ALA A 548 -17.51 34.13 -11.57
N ARG A 549 -18.36 33.22 -12.06
CA ARG A 549 -19.37 33.56 -13.09
C ARG A 549 -20.75 32.96 -12.89
N THR A 550 -20.88 31.96 -12.04
CA THR A 550 -22.14 31.23 -11.88
C THR A 550 -22.81 31.65 -10.57
N ASP A 551 -24.02 32.20 -10.67
CA ASP A 551 -24.84 32.53 -9.52
C ASP A 551 -25.11 31.24 -8.72
N ASP A 552 -25.14 31.32 -7.37
CA ASP A 552 -25.37 30.22 -6.46
C ASP A 552 -24.30 29.10 -6.47
N TYR A 553 -23.18 29.28 -7.21
CA TYR A 553 -22.03 28.40 -7.11
C TYR A 553 -21.11 28.83 -5.94
N SER A 554 -21.04 28.01 -4.91
CA SER A 554 -20.36 28.37 -3.65
C SER A 554 -18.99 27.68 -3.49
N GLU A 555 -18.20 28.16 -2.52
CA GLU A 555 -16.92 27.55 -2.10
C GLU A 555 -17.06 26.20 -1.38
N TYR A 556 -18.26 25.67 -1.21
CA TYR A 556 -18.51 24.29 -0.78
C TYR A 556 -18.64 23.31 -1.96
N LEU A 557 -18.72 23.84 -3.18
CA LEU A 557 -18.79 23.05 -4.40
C LEU A 557 -17.40 22.82 -4.97
N PHE A 558 -17.20 21.72 -5.67
CA PHE A 558 -15.99 21.48 -6.47
C PHE A 558 -16.37 20.77 -7.76
N SER A 559 -15.87 21.27 -8.89
CA SER A 559 -16.18 20.69 -10.20
C SER A 559 -14.98 20.70 -11.13
N PHE A 560 -14.89 19.68 -11.97
CA PHE A 560 -13.84 19.52 -12.98
C PHE A 560 -14.31 18.62 -14.13
N ALA A 561 -13.60 18.68 -15.24
CA ALA A 561 -13.79 17.81 -16.38
C ALA A 561 -12.59 16.87 -16.56
N ARG A 562 -12.86 15.63 -16.99
CA ARG A 562 -11.87 14.64 -17.39
C ARG A 562 -12.25 14.09 -18.76
N TRP A 563 -11.27 13.82 -19.64
CA TRP A 563 -11.57 13.20 -20.92
C TRP A 563 -10.38 12.48 -21.54
N ALA A 564 -10.70 11.47 -22.34
CA ALA A 564 -9.83 10.78 -23.29
C ALA A 564 -10.48 10.86 -24.69
N GLU A 565 -9.95 10.11 -25.65
CA GLU A 565 -10.51 10.10 -27.01
C GLU A 565 -11.94 9.51 -27.03
N ASP A 566 -12.19 8.50 -26.21
CA ASP A 566 -13.41 7.69 -26.19
C ASP A 566 -14.35 8.01 -25.02
N SER A 567 -13.96 8.91 -24.10
CA SER A 567 -14.76 9.25 -22.92
C SER A 567 -14.63 10.72 -22.53
N LYS A 568 -15.75 11.33 -22.14
CA LYS A 568 -15.86 12.71 -21.64
C LYS A 568 -16.70 12.72 -20.39
N VAL A 569 -16.13 13.20 -19.28
CA VAL A 569 -16.75 13.14 -17.95
C VAL A 569 -16.70 14.51 -17.26
N ILE A 570 -17.81 14.89 -16.64
CA ILE A 570 -17.92 16.07 -15.76
C ILE A 570 -18.21 15.57 -14.34
N VAL A 571 -17.43 16.06 -13.39
CA VAL A 571 -17.56 15.73 -11.96
C VAL A 571 -17.95 16.97 -11.19
N VAL A 572 -18.96 16.84 -10.33
CA VAL A 572 -19.42 17.91 -9.45
C VAL A 572 -19.69 17.34 -8.05
N SER A 573 -19.17 17.99 -7.02
CA SER A 573 -19.28 17.54 -5.62
C SER A 573 -19.73 18.67 -4.70
N ASN A 574 -20.66 18.39 -3.80
CA ASN A 574 -21.09 19.27 -2.72
C ASN A 574 -20.49 18.80 -1.40
N PHE A 575 -19.62 19.61 -0.81
CA PHE A 575 -18.95 19.34 0.48
C PHE A 575 -19.75 19.84 1.70
N SER A 576 -20.85 20.59 1.48
CA SER A 576 -21.71 21.00 2.59
C SER A 576 -22.45 19.80 3.17
N ALA A 577 -22.43 19.66 4.50
CA ALA A 577 -23.17 18.63 5.21
C ALA A 577 -24.65 18.99 5.47
N SER A 578 -25.05 20.23 5.21
CA SER A 578 -26.39 20.74 5.55
C SER A 578 -27.11 21.42 4.38
N GLU A 579 -26.39 21.95 3.41
CA GLU A 579 -26.99 22.81 2.37
C GLU A 579 -27.11 22.08 1.04
N LYS A 580 -28.31 22.17 0.46
CA LYS A 580 -28.55 21.80 -0.92
C LYS A 580 -28.01 22.90 -1.85
N SER A 581 -27.57 22.52 -3.02
CA SER A 581 -27.11 23.45 -4.03
C SER A 581 -27.92 23.30 -5.31
N ASN A 582 -28.34 24.42 -5.88
CA ASN A 582 -29.07 24.47 -7.15
C ASN A 582 -28.48 25.59 -8.01
N PHE A 583 -27.80 25.24 -9.10
CA PHE A 583 -27.04 26.17 -9.89
C PHE A 583 -26.92 25.66 -11.32
N ARG A 584 -26.51 26.56 -12.21
CA ARG A 584 -26.21 26.24 -13.60
C ARG A 584 -24.71 26.14 -13.82
N LEU A 585 -24.18 24.90 -13.91
CA LEU A 585 -22.76 24.67 -14.17
C LEU A 585 -22.43 25.10 -15.61
N ALA A 586 -21.61 26.13 -15.77
CA ALA A 586 -21.15 26.59 -17.06
C ALA A 586 -19.85 25.88 -17.48
N LEU A 587 -19.72 25.56 -18.77
CA LEU A 587 -18.49 25.01 -19.34
C LEU A 587 -17.67 26.13 -19.99
N PRO A 588 -16.35 26.19 -19.75
CA PRO A 588 -15.48 27.18 -20.39
C PRO A 588 -15.44 27.00 -21.91
N PRO A 589 -15.29 28.12 -22.70
CA PRO A 589 -15.25 28.06 -24.17
C PRO A 589 -14.17 27.08 -24.70
N GLU A 590 -13.02 27.01 -24.06
CA GLU A 590 -11.94 26.08 -24.42
C GLU A 590 -12.39 24.61 -24.37
N LEU A 591 -13.22 24.22 -23.39
CA LEU A 591 -13.74 22.87 -23.29
C LEU A 591 -14.76 22.56 -24.39
N ILE A 592 -15.61 23.55 -24.77
CA ILE A 592 -16.56 23.44 -25.86
C ILE A 592 -15.81 23.12 -27.17
N VAL A 593 -14.76 23.88 -27.46
CA VAL A 593 -13.87 23.67 -28.60
C VAL A 593 -13.16 22.33 -28.54
N GLN A 594 -12.54 22.00 -27.38
CA GLN A 594 -11.77 20.76 -27.17
C GLN A 594 -12.63 19.50 -27.34
N TRP A 595 -13.90 19.58 -26.91
CA TRP A 595 -14.85 18.48 -27.03
C TRP A 595 -15.63 18.49 -28.34
N GLN A 596 -15.41 19.50 -29.19
CA GLN A 596 -16.10 19.72 -30.49
C GLN A 596 -17.62 19.73 -30.33
N LEU A 597 -18.09 20.37 -29.24
CA LEU A 597 -19.52 20.48 -28.98
C LEU A 597 -20.18 21.46 -29.97
N THR A 598 -21.21 21.00 -30.66
CA THR A 598 -22.04 21.82 -31.54
C THR A 598 -23.29 22.31 -30.83
N ASN A 599 -23.98 23.32 -31.42
CA ASN A 599 -25.27 23.76 -30.87
C ASN A 599 -26.25 22.58 -30.78
N GLY A 600 -26.86 22.44 -29.62
CA GLY A 600 -27.80 21.35 -29.37
C GLY A 600 -27.91 20.98 -27.92
N THR A 601 -28.57 19.88 -27.70
CA THR A 601 -28.76 19.28 -26.37
C THR A 601 -28.19 17.87 -26.36
N PHE A 602 -27.29 17.59 -25.42
CA PHE A 602 -26.62 16.31 -25.28
C PHE A 602 -27.11 15.64 -24.02
N PRO A 603 -27.62 14.38 -24.09
CA PRO A 603 -28.03 13.63 -22.92
C PRO A 603 -26.82 13.27 -22.11
N LEU A 604 -26.94 13.40 -20.78
CA LEU A 604 -25.91 13.00 -19.80
C LEU A 604 -26.36 11.75 -19.04
N THR A 605 -25.42 10.86 -18.82
CA THR A 605 -25.63 9.69 -17.96
C THR A 605 -24.91 9.89 -16.63
N GLU A 606 -25.67 9.89 -15.53
CA GLU A 606 -25.12 9.94 -14.18
C GLU A 606 -24.59 8.56 -13.77
N GLN A 607 -23.30 8.49 -13.36
CA GLN A 607 -22.54 7.24 -13.18
C GLN A 607 -22.51 6.72 -11.72
N LEU A 608 -22.76 7.58 -10.73
CA LEU A 608 -22.69 7.17 -9.31
C LEU A 608 -24.03 6.68 -8.75
N SER A 609 -25.15 6.99 -9.42
CA SER A 609 -26.48 6.61 -8.97
C SER A 609 -26.99 5.36 -9.70
N THR A 610 -27.38 4.36 -8.94
CA THR A 610 -28.02 3.15 -9.50
C THR A 610 -29.52 3.34 -9.84
N ASN A 611 -30.14 4.41 -9.31
CA ASN A 611 -31.61 4.57 -9.34
C ASN A 611 -32.13 5.75 -10.18
N ASN A 612 -31.29 6.59 -10.75
CA ASN A 612 -31.71 7.78 -11.44
C ASN A 612 -31.40 7.75 -12.94
N LYS A 613 -32.44 7.50 -13.70
CA LYS A 613 -32.55 8.04 -15.06
C LYS A 613 -32.84 9.58 -14.93
N ASN A 614 -31.88 10.34 -14.39
CA ASN A 614 -31.97 11.78 -14.45
C ASN A 614 -31.87 12.19 -15.93
N ASN A 615 -32.88 12.83 -16.44
CA ASN A 615 -32.87 13.44 -17.77
C ASN A 615 -32.02 14.71 -17.80
N THR A 616 -30.84 14.68 -17.15
CA THR A 616 -29.88 15.77 -17.11
C THR A 616 -29.30 15.94 -18.53
N GLN A 617 -29.20 17.14 -18.98
CA GLN A 617 -28.75 17.47 -20.32
C GLN A 617 -27.68 18.55 -20.27
N LEU A 618 -26.69 18.44 -21.15
CA LEU A 618 -25.79 19.52 -21.48
C LEU A 618 -26.41 20.31 -22.64
N ILE A 619 -26.68 21.57 -22.38
CA ILE A 619 -27.24 22.49 -23.39
C ILE A 619 -26.10 23.35 -23.96
N VAL A 620 -25.92 23.33 -25.27
CA VAL A 620 -24.91 24.11 -25.99
C VAL A 620 -25.59 25.10 -26.92
N ASN A 621 -25.30 26.38 -26.73
CA ASN A 621 -25.87 27.45 -27.53
C ASN A 621 -24.79 28.48 -27.89
N LYS A 622 -24.30 28.44 -29.14
CA LYS A 622 -23.16 29.21 -29.64
C LYS A 622 -21.88 28.93 -28.79
N GLU A 623 -21.43 29.96 -28.07
CA GLU A 623 -20.22 29.87 -27.22
C GLU A 623 -20.51 29.52 -25.77
N ASN A 624 -21.79 29.28 -25.42
CA ASN A 624 -22.21 28.94 -24.07
C ASN A 624 -22.63 27.47 -23.99
N ALA A 625 -22.14 26.77 -22.97
CA ALA A 625 -22.59 25.43 -22.63
C ALA A 625 -22.81 25.33 -21.13
N PHE A 626 -23.92 24.69 -20.72
CA PHE A 626 -24.27 24.59 -19.31
C PHE A 626 -25.11 23.35 -19.00
N ILE A 627 -25.10 22.98 -17.71
CA ILE A 627 -25.89 21.91 -17.13
C ILE A 627 -26.62 22.46 -15.91
N ASP A 628 -27.94 22.28 -15.84
CA ASP A 628 -28.69 22.59 -14.62
C ASP A 628 -28.44 21.49 -13.56
N ILE A 629 -27.84 21.85 -12.43
CA ILE A 629 -27.42 20.94 -11.37
C ILE A 629 -28.20 21.18 -10.08
N GLN A 630 -28.65 20.08 -9.48
CA GLN A 630 -29.20 20.06 -8.14
C GLN A 630 -28.46 18.99 -7.32
N LEU A 631 -27.86 19.39 -6.21
CA LEU A 631 -27.12 18.50 -5.31
C LEU A 631 -27.68 18.54 -3.90
N GLU A 632 -27.91 17.39 -3.34
CA GLU A 632 -28.18 17.23 -1.90
C GLU A 632 -26.87 17.47 -1.08
N PRO A 633 -26.97 17.66 0.24
CA PRO A 633 -25.77 17.68 1.10
C PRO A 633 -24.91 16.44 0.91
N LEU A 634 -23.58 16.63 0.81
CA LEU A 634 -22.57 15.58 0.60
C LEU A 634 -22.75 14.73 -0.66
N GLN A 635 -23.56 15.19 -1.60
CA GLN A 635 -23.76 14.49 -2.87
C GLN A 635 -22.68 14.89 -3.89
N SER A 636 -22.26 13.90 -4.67
CA SER A 636 -21.49 14.10 -5.90
C SER A 636 -22.23 13.49 -7.07
N MET A 637 -22.06 14.08 -8.25
CA MET A 637 -22.53 13.55 -9.53
C MET A 637 -21.36 13.45 -10.50
N VAL A 638 -21.35 12.38 -11.28
CA VAL A 638 -20.37 12.13 -12.34
C VAL A 638 -21.15 11.89 -13.63
N PHE A 639 -21.05 12.81 -14.56
CA PHE A 639 -21.78 12.74 -15.83
C PHE A 639 -20.86 12.32 -16.96
N SER A 640 -21.22 11.26 -17.67
CA SER A 640 -20.65 10.97 -18.99
C SER A 640 -21.53 11.57 -20.09
N ILE A 641 -20.86 12.07 -21.13
CA ILE A 641 -21.52 12.58 -22.34
C ILE A 641 -21.58 11.44 -23.36
N ASN A 642 -22.77 11.02 -23.73
CA ASN A 642 -22.94 10.05 -24.81
C ASN A 642 -22.75 10.75 -26.16
N ASN A 643 -21.82 10.24 -26.98
CA ASN A 643 -21.58 10.73 -28.34
C ASN A 643 -22.78 10.44 -29.27
#